data_ab4cd4b4567e6f98d695ddeaaee5d19b
#
_entry.id   ab4cd4b4567e6f98d695ddeaaee5d19b
#
_cell.length_a   1.000
_cell.length_b   1.000
_cell.length_c   1.000
_cell.angle_alpha   90.00
_cell.angle_beta   90.00
_cell.angle_gamma   90.00
#
_symmetry.space_group_name_H-M   'P 1'
#
loop_
_entity.id
_entity.type
_entity.pdbx_description
1 polymer ?
#
loop_
_entity_poly.entity_id
_entity_poly.type
_entity_poly.pdbx_seq_one_letter_code
_entity_poly.pdbx_strand_id
1 'polypeptide(L)'
;VIKTKTDPILIKKLQQKNMDSIIAWFEQRKRSLYKLASVYTRKTEDIQEIFYNVMLKVQAEIHKKKKQTSFENWVISLFIKECKHINMLVSVEGILEELGEINKDALALTYVLGLTRDQVADILEIHVETVKAHIHKGIKILSGVEEGHYQEKYIDYLSRTLDRPSKIEFEIHLHSCESCQSGLAVFQTTIYSLIDEADAIEVPAQFFDDVKTRLIEIEEFKKKKKQKRTKISIGIASSLVLLLLIGYVTNGFAYMYYSWQDLRDQEDEQLLAYLKSGLGEPLNLAKESNGIKVTIKSAIADDYQTLIYYEVENLENSEQYGINIWNGVFVEEEMNTFDQQATPINPLPVQALESEGDVFKGILSLLPVSSETKTIKLNLSKLQKMEKDAENFEWMDFYGEGSFFPGEWNFEIPVKKQESFEHVVHKKFTVDGFPIEIEKVIIAPTITLLQYRFEQATGDKHINELFFEGIQTKKKKAKPAMFGWSVPIQGGDGQYNTFQSPFDSLYFEKPKEVSLQLSSLYFTQNDYYKVEIDMNKPFPQTFNYQGSNISIDKVELGKPTKIEITAEMKVGRKFESLHFDVLGRNNTSAMSIGMMDSDGVFVDRNGKIYKRDEYVQNGYMYGGEQPRHFQTKVLLEVHGEGTTEEIIPGWLQIHGYWGSTYLDEEVNIKLK
;
A
#
# COMPACT_ATOMS: atom_id res chain seq x y z
N VAL A 1 17.24 16.27 -25.75
CA VAL A 1 18.08 15.06 -25.96
C VAL A 1 19.22 15.11 -24.96
N ILE A 2 19.26 14.17 -24.03
CA ILE A 2 20.41 14.03 -23.11
C ILE A 2 21.63 13.62 -23.94
N LYS A 3 22.72 14.41 -23.89
CA LYS A 3 24.01 13.99 -24.47
C LYS A 3 24.43 12.68 -23.79
N THR A 4 24.42 11.58 -24.53
CA THR A 4 24.46 10.20 -24.06
C THR A 4 25.84 9.68 -23.62
N LYS A 5 26.88 10.50 -23.57
CA LYS A 5 28.19 10.06 -23.07
C LYS A 5 28.77 11.07 -22.09
N THR A 6 28.87 10.63 -20.84
CA THR A 6 29.61 11.38 -19.81
C THR A 6 31.12 11.26 -20.10
N ASP A 7 31.85 12.38 -19.98
CA ASP A 7 33.28 12.43 -20.13
C ASP A 7 33.95 11.37 -19.22
N PRO A 8 34.85 10.51 -19.77
CA PRO A 8 35.59 9.52 -18.97
C PRO A 8 36.33 10.10 -17.77
N ILE A 9 36.80 11.35 -17.87
CA ILE A 9 37.46 12.07 -16.76
C ILE A 9 36.48 12.36 -15.64
N LEU A 10 35.26 12.77 -15.99
CA LEU A 10 34.19 13.01 -15.02
C LEU A 10 33.75 11.70 -14.33
N ILE A 11 33.65 10.60 -15.10
CA ILE A 11 33.33 9.26 -14.52
C ILE A 11 34.39 8.86 -13.47
N LYS A 12 35.67 9.08 -13.75
CA LYS A 12 36.76 8.76 -12.81
C LYS A 12 36.65 9.60 -11.53
N LYS A 13 36.31 10.88 -11.63
CA LYS A 13 36.05 11.77 -10.47
C LYS A 13 34.80 11.37 -9.70
N LEU A 14 33.74 10.96 -10.39
CA LEU A 14 32.50 10.44 -9.79
C LEU A 14 32.77 9.17 -8.98
N GLN A 15 33.60 8.25 -9.49
CA GLN A 15 34.03 7.05 -8.77
C GLN A 15 34.79 7.35 -7.46
N GLN A 16 35.39 8.53 -7.35
CA GLN A 16 36.03 9.02 -6.13
C GLN A 16 35.05 9.61 -5.11
N LYS A 17 33.73 9.47 -5.36
CA LYS A 17 32.64 10.01 -4.51
C LYS A 17 32.71 11.53 -4.33
N ASN A 18 33.26 12.26 -5.29
CA ASN A 18 33.35 13.71 -5.22
C ASN A 18 31.99 14.33 -5.49
N MET A 19 31.39 14.98 -4.47
CA MET A 19 30.07 15.57 -4.53
C MET A 19 29.99 16.70 -5.58
N ASP A 20 31.03 17.52 -5.73
CA ASP A 20 31.05 18.60 -6.72
C ASP A 20 30.90 18.05 -8.15
N SER A 21 31.51 16.88 -8.41
CA SER A 21 31.39 16.20 -9.72
C SER A 21 29.97 15.62 -9.93
N ILE A 22 29.32 15.16 -8.87
CA ILE A 22 27.93 14.71 -8.92
C ILE A 22 27.01 15.90 -9.20
N ILE A 23 27.17 16.98 -8.45
CA ILE A 23 26.43 18.24 -8.63
C ILE A 23 26.56 18.74 -10.09
N ALA A 24 27.80 18.80 -10.60
CA ALA A 24 28.07 19.26 -11.97
C ALA A 24 27.38 18.38 -13.03
N TRP A 25 27.33 17.06 -12.83
CA TRP A 25 26.64 16.13 -13.71
C TRP A 25 25.12 16.38 -13.73
N PHE A 26 24.51 16.56 -12.56
CA PHE A 26 23.08 16.85 -12.44
C PHE A 26 22.73 18.24 -12.95
N GLU A 27 23.58 19.23 -12.72
CA GLU A 27 23.37 20.60 -13.21
C GLU A 27 23.29 20.67 -14.74
N GLN A 28 24.17 19.96 -15.44
CA GLN A 28 24.13 19.85 -16.90
C GLN A 28 22.85 19.22 -17.43
N ARG A 29 22.17 18.39 -16.61
CA ARG A 29 20.98 17.63 -17.01
C ARG A 29 19.71 18.05 -16.24
N LYS A 30 19.81 19.10 -15.45
CA LYS A 30 18.71 19.55 -14.56
C LYS A 30 17.40 19.73 -15.30
N ARG A 31 17.41 20.31 -16.49
CA ARG A 31 16.21 20.54 -17.29
C ARG A 31 15.51 19.23 -17.70
N SER A 32 16.27 18.28 -18.21
CA SER A 32 15.72 17.00 -18.65
C SER A 32 15.24 16.16 -17.48
N LEU A 33 16.00 16.10 -16.38
CA LEU A 33 15.62 15.37 -15.19
C LEU A 33 14.44 16.02 -14.46
N TYR A 34 14.34 17.36 -14.46
CA TYR A 34 13.18 18.06 -13.93
C TYR A 34 11.91 17.70 -14.70
N LYS A 35 11.97 17.74 -16.04
CA LYS A 35 10.86 17.32 -16.90
C LYS A 35 10.45 15.86 -16.63
N LEU A 36 11.42 14.97 -16.44
CA LEU A 36 11.15 13.58 -16.09
C LEU A 36 10.44 13.47 -14.74
N ALA A 37 10.94 14.16 -13.70
CA ALA A 37 10.32 14.16 -12.39
C ALA A 37 8.89 14.74 -12.41
N SER A 38 8.64 15.74 -13.25
CA SER A 38 7.33 16.38 -13.41
C SER A 38 6.25 15.45 -14.02
N VAL A 39 6.65 14.30 -14.55
CA VAL A 39 5.72 13.21 -14.94
C VAL A 39 5.11 12.53 -13.72
N TYR A 40 5.83 12.52 -12.59
CA TYR A 40 5.43 11.82 -11.36
C TYR A 40 4.89 12.74 -10.28
N THR A 41 5.36 14.00 -10.23
CA THR A 41 4.87 15.02 -9.29
C THR A 41 4.99 16.40 -9.89
N ARG A 42 4.02 17.28 -9.62
CA ARG A 42 4.06 18.68 -10.05
C ARG A 42 4.61 19.63 -8.98
N LYS A 43 4.82 19.15 -7.78
CA LYS A 43 5.34 19.96 -6.67
C LYS A 43 6.86 20.12 -6.80
N THR A 44 7.31 21.36 -6.85
CA THR A 44 8.74 21.68 -6.95
C THR A 44 9.54 21.14 -5.77
N GLU A 45 8.95 21.13 -4.58
CA GLU A 45 9.56 20.63 -3.34
C GLU A 45 9.84 19.12 -3.43
N ASP A 46 8.89 18.34 -3.95
CA ASP A 46 9.05 16.91 -4.16
C ASP A 46 10.16 16.63 -5.20
N ILE A 47 10.21 17.43 -6.28
CA ILE A 47 11.26 17.32 -7.29
C ILE A 47 12.63 17.68 -6.70
N GLN A 48 12.72 18.68 -5.83
CA GLN A 48 13.96 18.99 -5.11
C GLN A 48 14.38 17.80 -4.23
N GLU A 49 13.44 17.16 -3.53
CA GLU A 49 13.69 15.98 -2.71
C GLU A 49 14.22 14.82 -3.56
N ILE A 50 13.60 14.53 -4.72
CA ILE A 50 14.07 13.50 -5.67
C ILE A 50 15.53 13.77 -6.06
N PHE A 51 15.86 15.00 -6.51
CA PHE A 51 17.23 15.33 -6.89
C PHE A 51 18.20 15.14 -5.74
N TYR A 52 17.83 15.62 -4.56
CA TYR A 52 18.62 15.51 -3.35
C TYR A 52 18.91 14.03 -3.00
N ASN A 53 17.88 13.21 -2.91
CA ASN A 53 17.98 11.80 -2.54
C ASN A 53 18.81 11.00 -3.55
N VAL A 54 18.57 11.22 -4.85
CA VAL A 54 19.34 10.53 -5.90
C VAL A 54 20.81 10.93 -5.89
N MET A 55 21.15 12.20 -5.67
CA MET A 55 22.55 12.62 -5.57
C MET A 55 23.26 11.94 -4.40
N LEU A 56 22.60 11.80 -3.26
CA LEU A 56 23.14 11.07 -2.11
C LEU A 56 23.28 9.57 -2.40
N LYS A 57 22.27 8.94 -3.05
CA LYS A 57 22.34 7.55 -3.48
C LYS A 57 23.50 7.31 -4.46
N VAL A 58 23.68 8.20 -5.43
CA VAL A 58 24.82 8.13 -6.37
C VAL A 58 26.14 8.20 -5.63
N GLN A 59 26.30 9.11 -4.67
CA GLN A 59 27.53 9.19 -3.85
C GLN A 59 27.78 7.91 -3.05
N ALA A 60 26.72 7.33 -2.47
CA ALA A 60 26.83 6.13 -1.64
C ALA A 60 27.10 4.87 -2.47
N GLU A 61 26.42 4.70 -3.61
CA GLU A 61 26.29 3.44 -4.31
C GLU A 61 27.05 3.34 -5.64
N ILE A 62 27.79 4.37 -6.04
CA ILE A 62 28.52 4.36 -7.32
C ILE A 62 29.46 3.15 -7.48
N HIS A 63 29.93 2.57 -6.39
CA HIS A 63 30.76 1.37 -6.39
C HIS A 63 29.99 0.07 -6.67
N LYS A 64 28.67 0.06 -6.46
CA LYS A 64 27.77 -1.07 -6.72
C LYS A 64 27.35 -1.15 -8.20
N LYS A 65 27.63 -0.09 -8.99
CA LYS A 65 27.25 -0.03 -10.41
C LYS A 65 27.83 -1.21 -11.21
N LYS A 66 26.97 -1.99 -11.87
CA LYS A 66 27.37 -3.09 -12.77
C LYS A 66 28.26 -2.55 -13.90
N LYS A 67 29.32 -3.27 -14.25
CA LYS A 67 30.27 -2.83 -15.30
C LYS A 67 29.65 -2.68 -16.70
N GLN A 68 28.58 -3.46 -16.97
CA GLN A 68 27.90 -3.48 -18.27
C GLN A 68 26.93 -2.31 -18.48
N THR A 69 26.35 -1.75 -17.40
CA THR A 69 25.39 -0.63 -17.51
C THR A 69 26.12 0.71 -17.63
N SER A 70 25.66 1.60 -18.50
CA SER A 70 26.23 2.95 -18.59
C SER A 70 26.00 3.71 -17.28
N PHE A 71 26.85 4.71 -17.00
CA PHE A 71 26.66 5.55 -15.80
C PHE A 71 25.32 6.30 -15.86
N GLU A 72 25.01 6.82 -17.03
CA GLU A 72 23.77 7.55 -17.29
C GLU A 72 22.53 6.68 -17.04
N ASN A 73 22.46 5.50 -17.64
CA ASN A 73 21.32 4.60 -17.48
C ASN A 73 21.14 4.20 -16.03
N TRP A 74 22.24 3.94 -15.31
CA TRP A 74 22.20 3.62 -13.90
C TRP A 74 21.66 4.78 -13.05
N VAL A 75 22.13 6.04 -13.28
CA VAL A 75 21.61 7.20 -12.54
C VAL A 75 20.14 7.44 -12.86
N ILE A 76 19.72 7.30 -14.13
CA ILE A 76 18.32 7.45 -14.52
C ILE A 76 17.45 6.37 -13.87
N SER A 77 17.93 5.12 -13.75
CA SER A 77 17.18 4.07 -13.05
C SER A 77 16.97 4.40 -11.57
N LEU A 78 18.00 4.92 -10.89
CA LEU A 78 17.85 5.42 -9.50
C LEU A 78 16.85 6.59 -9.43
N PHE A 79 16.90 7.46 -10.44
CA PHE A 79 16.01 8.63 -10.49
C PHE A 79 14.54 8.23 -10.64
N ILE A 80 14.25 7.26 -11.52
CA ILE A 80 12.89 6.71 -11.68
C ILE A 80 12.41 6.04 -10.38
N LYS A 81 13.26 5.23 -9.75
CA LYS A 81 12.92 4.58 -8.47
C LYS A 81 12.56 5.61 -7.40
N GLU A 82 13.31 6.71 -7.32
CA GLU A 82 13.00 7.78 -6.36
C GLU A 82 11.73 8.56 -6.73
N CYS A 83 11.47 8.80 -8.01
CA CYS A 83 10.22 9.40 -8.46
C CYS A 83 9.00 8.56 -8.05
N LYS A 84 9.09 7.24 -8.20
CA LYS A 84 8.03 6.31 -7.78
C LYS A 84 7.84 6.32 -6.28
N HIS A 85 8.92 6.32 -5.51
CA HIS A 85 8.86 6.33 -4.06
C HIS A 85 8.10 7.57 -3.54
N ILE A 86 8.40 8.74 -4.07
CA ILE A 86 7.70 9.98 -3.70
C ILE A 86 6.25 9.98 -4.20
N ASN A 87 5.97 9.46 -5.40
CA ASN A 87 4.60 9.35 -5.92
C ASN A 87 3.72 8.42 -5.07
N MET A 88 4.27 7.36 -4.50
CA MET A 88 3.56 6.49 -3.55
C MET A 88 3.20 7.20 -2.24
N LEU A 89 4.00 8.19 -1.82
CA LEU A 89 3.79 8.95 -0.58
C LEU A 89 2.80 10.10 -0.75
N VAL A 90 2.61 10.59 -1.97
CA VAL A 90 1.80 11.77 -2.28
C VAL A 90 1.01 11.48 -3.55
N SER A 91 -0.29 11.23 -3.42
CA SER A 91 -1.19 11.15 -4.57
C SER A 91 -1.23 12.51 -5.28
N VAL A 92 -0.59 12.64 -6.44
CA VAL A 92 -0.51 13.88 -7.21
C VAL A 92 -0.79 13.61 -8.69
N GLU A 93 -1.68 14.39 -9.27
CA GLU A 93 -2.03 14.40 -10.69
C GLU A 93 -0.79 14.66 -11.58
N GLY A 94 -0.39 13.65 -12.33
CA GLY A 94 0.74 13.71 -13.29
C GLY A 94 0.27 13.70 -14.73
N ILE A 95 1.16 14.07 -15.66
CA ILE A 95 0.87 14.17 -17.12
C ILE A 95 0.41 12.82 -17.72
N LEU A 96 0.77 11.68 -17.11
CA LEU A 96 0.48 10.33 -17.60
C LEU A 96 -0.26 9.50 -16.54
N GLU A 97 -1.20 10.09 -15.82
CA GLU A 97 -1.84 9.52 -14.63
C GLU A 97 -2.73 8.30 -14.93
N GLU A 98 -3.35 8.28 -16.13
CA GLU A 98 -4.23 7.18 -16.55
C GLU A 98 -3.48 5.90 -16.93
N LEU A 99 -2.15 5.91 -16.85
CA LEU A 99 -1.31 4.79 -17.27
C LEU A 99 -0.78 4.00 -16.09
N GLY A 100 -0.79 2.68 -16.22
CA GLY A 100 -0.05 1.81 -15.31
C GLY A 100 1.45 2.15 -15.30
N GLU A 101 2.14 1.96 -14.17
CA GLU A 101 3.50 2.43 -13.88
C GLU A 101 4.51 2.17 -15.00
N ILE A 102 4.61 0.92 -15.49
CA ILE A 102 5.60 0.55 -16.50
C ILE A 102 5.33 1.24 -17.85
N ASN A 103 4.05 1.42 -18.23
CA ASN A 103 3.69 2.16 -19.45
C ASN A 103 4.08 3.63 -19.33
N LYS A 104 3.83 4.22 -18.16
CA LYS A 104 4.21 5.59 -17.80
C LYS A 104 5.72 5.78 -17.88
N ASP A 105 6.49 4.88 -17.27
CA ASP A 105 7.95 4.91 -17.30
C ASP A 105 8.49 4.80 -18.73
N ALA A 106 7.98 3.85 -19.51
CA ALA A 106 8.43 3.64 -20.89
C ALA A 106 8.16 4.87 -21.78
N LEU A 107 6.99 5.50 -21.63
CA LEU A 107 6.67 6.74 -22.38
C LEU A 107 7.51 7.94 -21.91
N ALA A 108 7.67 8.12 -20.59
CA ALA A 108 8.47 9.20 -20.04
C ALA A 108 9.94 9.11 -20.47
N LEU A 109 10.54 7.93 -20.39
CA LEU A 109 11.91 7.72 -20.82
C LEU A 109 12.08 7.92 -22.33
N THR A 110 11.12 7.47 -23.14
CA THR A 110 11.20 7.57 -24.62
C THR A 110 10.92 8.97 -25.11
N TYR A 111 9.82 9.61 -24.68
CA TYR A 111 9.36 10.86 -25.30
C TYR A 111 9.72 12.11 -24.48
N VAL A 112 9.82 12.03 -23.16
CA VAL A 112 10.25 13.18 -22.33
C VAL A 112 11.79 13.28 -22.30
N LEU A 113 12.51 12.15 -22.14
CA LEU A 113 13.98 12.16 -22.15
C LEU A 113 14.60 11.95 -23.53
N GLY A 114 13.86 11.41 -24.48
CA GLY A 114 14.35 11.11 -25.84
C GLY A 114 15.35 9.95 -25.89
N LEU A 115 15.20 8.92 -25.03
CA LEU A 115 16.07 7.76 -24.98
C LEU A 115 15.68 6.72 -26.03
N THR A 116 16.69 5.94 -26.49
CA THR A 116 16.44 4.82 -27.39
C THR A 116 15.79 3.65 -26.63
N ARG A 117 15.11 2.76 -27.34
CA ARG A 117 14.47 1.57 -26.74
C ARG A 117 15.46 0.70 -25.98
N ASP A 118 16.68 0.53 -26.48
CA ASP A 118 17.74 -0.22 -25.80
C ASP A 118 18.13 0.43 -24.47
N GLN A 119 18.22 1.77 -24.42
CA GLN A 119 18.49 2.49 -23.18
C GLN A 119 17.34 2.36 -22.18
N VAL A 120 16.11 2.45 -22.67
CA VAL A 120 14.90 2.26 -21.83
C VAL A 120 14.86 0.84 -21.29
N ALA A 121 15.16 -0.17 -22.09
CA ALA A 121 15.25 -1.56 -21.70
C ALA A 121 16.30 -1.78 -20.59
N ASP A 122 17.49 -1.18 -20.75
CA ASP A 122 18.55 -1.21 -19.74
C ASP A 122 18.13 -0.54 -18.41
N ILE A 123 17.40 0.59 -18.49
CA ILE A 123 16.97 1.36 -17.30
C ILE A 123 15.88 0.65 -16.54
N LEU A 124 14.91 0.07 -17.25
CA LEU A 124 13.76 -0.64 -16.67
C LEU A 124 14.05 -2.12 -16.38
N GLU A 125 15.24 -2.61 -16.78
CA GLU A 125 15.67 -4.01 -16.64
C GLU A 125 14.71 -5.01 -17.32
N ILE A 126 14.11 -4.62 -18.47
CA ILE A 126 13.19 -5.45 -19.27
C ILE A 126 13.71 -5.64 -20.70
N HIS A 127 13.10 -6.57 -21.45
CA HIS A 127 13.51 -6.84 -22.84
C HIS A 127 13.04 -5.70 -23.78
N VAL A 128 13.82 -5.40 -24.84
CA VAL A 128 13.52 -4.30 -25.78
C VAL A 128 12.15 -4.43 -26.44
N GLU A 129 11.73 -5.65 -26.77
CA GLU A 129 10.39 -5.89 -27.33
C GLU A 129 9.28 -5.58 -26.32
N THR A 130 9.53 -5.83 -25.04
CA THR A 130 8.61 -5.49 -23.95
C THR A 130 8.47 -3.97 -23.81
N VAL A 131 9.58 -3.22 -23.95
CA VAL A 131 9.53 -1.74 -24.00
C VAL A 131 8.61 -1.27 -25.12
N LYS A 132 8.73 -1.83 -26.33
CA LYS A 132 7.84 -1.51 -27.45
C LYS A 132 6.38 -1.77 -27.12
N ALA A 133 6.09 -2.91 -26.51
CA ALA A 133 4.72 -3.27 -26.12
C ALA A 133 4.15 -2.26 -25.09
N HIS A 134 4.94 -1.83 -24.11
CA HIS A 134 4.52 -0.85 -23.11
C HIS A 134 4.31 0.54 -23.72
N ILE A 135 5.19 0.98 -24.62
CA ILE A 135 5.00 2.23 -25.36
C ILE A 135 3.70 2.18 -26.19
N HIS A 136 3.49 1.08 -26.92
CA HIS A 136 2.28 0.90 -27.74
C HIS A 136 1.02 0.94 -26.86
N LYS A 137 1.01 0.16 -25.76
CA LYS A 137 -0.12 0.11 -24.83
C LYS A 137 -0.40 1.47 -24.23
N GLY A 138 0.64 2.19 -23.81
CA GLY A 138 0.49 3.52 -23.23
C GLY A 138 -0.08 4.54 -24.22
N ILE A 139 0.44 4.59 -25.46
CA ILE A 139 -0.10 5.50 -26.48
C ILE A 139 -1.53 5.09 -26.86
N LYS A 140 -1.84 3.81 -26.94
CA LYS A 140 -3.19 3.30 -27.22
C LYS A 140 -4.19 3.80 -26.17
N ILE A 141 -3.86 3.71 -24.89
CA ILE A 141 -4.70 4.21 -23.79
C ILE A 141 -4.92 5.72 -23.92
N LEU A 142 -3.85 6.50 -24.11
CA LEU A 142 -3.94 7.96 -24.20
C LEU A 142 -4.66 8.45 -25.47
N SER A 143 -4.55 7.70 -26.55
CA SER A 143 -5.17 8.06 -27.84
C SER A 143 -6.62 7.63 -27.97
N GLY A 144 -7.08 6.66 -27.15
CA GLY A 144 -8.42 6.09 -27.25
C GLY A 144 -8.69 5.35 -28.55
N VAL A 145 -7.66 4.97 -29.32
CA VAL A 145 -7.82 4.31 -30.61
C VAL A 145 -8.24 2.86 -30.40
N GLU A 146 -9.38 2.48 -30.99
CA GLU A 146 -9.86 1.08 -30.98
C GLU A 146 -8.93 0.14 -31.77
N GLU A 147 -9.06 -1.18 -31.54
CA GLU A 147 -8.22 -2.19 -32.21
C GLU A 147 -8.37 -2.15 -33.72
N GLY A 148 -7.24 -2.04 -34.43
CA GLY A 148 -7.17 -2.02 -35.88
C GLY A 148 -6.02 -2.87 -36.41
N HIS A 149 -6.12 -3.24 -37.69
CA HIS A 149 -5.04 -3.94 -38.37
C HIS A 149 -3.74 -3.10 -38.37
N TYR A 150 -2.58 -3.73 -38.18
CA TYR A 150 -1.24 -3.08 -38.23
C TYR A 150 -0.92 -2.05 -37.12
N GLN A 151 -1.72 -1.87 -36.08
CA GLN A 151 -1.40 -0.92 -35.01
C GLN A 151 -0.02 -1.15 -34.38
N GLU A 152 0.40 -2.39 -34.25
CA GLU A 152 1.70 -2.79 -33.76
C GLU A 152 2.87 -2.21 -34.56
N LYS A 153 2.65 -1.84 -35.84
CA LYS A 153 3.65 -1.24 -36.73
C LYS A 153 3.70 0.29 -36.62
N TYR A 154 2.71 0.94 -35.97
CA TYR A 154 2.62 2.41 -35.92
C TYR A 154 3.87 3.07 -35.29
N ILE A 155 4.30 2.55 -34.12
CA ILE A 155 5.46 3.12 -33.44
C ILE A 155 6.74 2.93 -34.23
N ASP A 156 6.93 1.76 -34.85
CA ASP A 156 8.11 1.49 -35.66
C ASP A 156 8.10 2.32 -36.94
N TYR A 157 6.97 2.55 -37.53
CA TYR A 157 6.81 3.44 -38.69
C TYR A 157 7.13 4.89 -38.34
N LEU A 158 6.55 5.42 -37.25
CA LEU A 158 6.79 6.79 -36.77
C LEU A 158 8.23 6.98 -36.32
N SER A 159 8.85 5.97 -35.73
CA SER A 159 10.26 5.97 -35.29
C SER A 159 11.25 5.68 -36.44
N ARG A 160 10.76 5.38 -37.64
CA ARG A 160 11.57 4.99 -38.82
C ARG A 160 12.44 3.77 -38.59
N THR A 161 11.96 2.81 -37.79
CA THR A 161 12.69 1.58 -37.45
C THR A 161 12.19 0.35 -38.20
N LEU A 162 11.12 0.48 -38.98
CA LEU A 162 10.68 -0.62 -39.86
C LEU A 162 11.73 -0.92 -40.95
N ASP A 163 11.96 -2.21 -41.17
CA ASP A 163 12.69 -2.67 -42.32
C ASP A 163 11.98 -2.33 -43.63
N ARG A 164 12.72 -2.30 -44.73
CA ARG A 164 12.18 -1.83 -46.01
C ARG A 164 10.99 -2.66 -46.52
N PRO A 165 10.99 -4.00 -46.46
CA PRO A 165 9.82 -4.82 -46.84
C PRO A 165 8.57 -4.49 -45.99
N SER A 166 8.70 -4.51 -44.65
CA SER A 166 7.59 -4.23 -43.74
C SER A 166 7.05 -2.81 -43.86
N LYS A 167 7.92 -1.85 -44.16
CA LYS A 167 7.53 -0.46 -44.42
C LYS A 167 6.68 -0.36 -45.70
N ILE A 168 7.11 -0.97 -46.79
CA ILE A 168 6.37 -0.96 -48.06
C ILE A 168 4.99 -1.63 -47.89
N GLU A 169 4.96 -2.79 -47.25
CA GLU A 169 3.70 -3.50 -46.95
C GLU A 169 2.73 -2.61 -46.16
N PHE A 170 3.24 -1.95 -45.13
CA PHE A 170 2.45 -1.08 -44.28
C PHE A 170 1.95 0.16 -45.04
N GLU A 171 2.81 0.80 -45.88
CA GLU A 171 2.44 1.95 -46.69
C GLU A 171 1.39 1.62 -47.76
N ILE A 172 1.47 0.42 -48.36
CA ILE A 172 0.46 -0.06 -49.30
C ILE A 172 -0.89 -0.22 -48.58
N HIS A 173 -0.90 -0.83 -47.38
CA HIS A 173 -2.11 -0.97 -46.60
C HIS A 173 -2.66 0.41 -46.18
N LEU A 174 -1.81 1.30 -45.74
CA LEU A 174 -2.20 2.64 -45.34
C LEU A 174 -2.88 3.41 -46.47
N HIS A 175 -2.44 3.21 -47.69
CA HIS A 175 -3.01 3.92 -48.84
C HIS A 175 -4.49 3.52 -49.11
N SER A 176 -4.90 2.33 -48.68
CA SER A 176 -6.26 1.81 -48.90
C SER A 176 -7.14 1.74 -47.64
N CYS A 177 -6.61 1.96 -46.45
CA CYS A 177 -7.33 1.78 -45.20
C CYS A 177 -7.46 3.11 -44.41
N GLU A 178 -8.64 3.74 -44.52
CA GLU A 178 -8.97 4.99 -43.81
C GLU A 178 -8.84 4.87 -42.28
N SER A 179 -9.23 3.71 -41.72
CA SER A 179 -9.13 3.45 -40.29
C SER A 179 -7.67 3.47 -39.80
N CYS A 180 -6.75 2.82 -40.58
CA CYS A 180 -5.32 2.85 -40.23
C CYS A 180 -4.68 4.23 -40.46
N GLN A 181 -5.13 4.98 -41.46
CA GLN A 181 -4.68 6.38 -41.65
C GLN A 181 -5.08 7.25 -40.46
N SER A 182 -6.35 7.19 -40.07
CA SER A 182 -6.86 7.92 -38.92
C SER A 182 -6.18 7.48 -37.62
N GLY A 183 -6.06 6.17 -37.38
CA GLY A 183 -5.39 5.63 -36.20
C GLY A 183 -3.93 6.04 -36.10
N LEU A 184 -3.18 6.00 -37.20
CA LEU A 184 -1.78 6.45 -37.25
C LEU A 184 -1.66 7.94 -36.98
N ALA A 185 -2.56 8.76 -37.55
CA ALA A 185 -2.58 10.20 -37.33
C ALA A 185 -2.86 10.54 -35.85
N VAL A 186 -3.79 9.84 -35.21
CA VAL A 186 -4.08 10.01 -33.78
C VAL A 186 -2.89 9.59 -32.92
N PHE A 187 -2.24 8.45 -33.23
CA PHE A 187 -1.01 8.04 -32.57
C PHE A 187 0.09 9.08 -32.66
N GLN A 188 0.29 9.62 -33.89
CA GLN A 188 1.28 10.66 -34.11
C GLN A 188 0.97 11.94 -33.34
N THR A 189 -0.28 12.38 -33.34
CA THR A 189 -0.73 13.56 -32.60
C THR A 189 -0.55 13.37 -31.09
N THR A 190 -0.89 12.20 -30.57
CA THR A 190 -0.69 11.88 -29.16
C THR A 190 0.78 11.92 -28.76
N ILE A 191 1.68 11.40 -29.60
CA ILE A 191 3.12 11.47 -29.35
C ILE A 191 3.62 12.93 -29.35
N TYR A 192 3.18 13.72 -30.30
CA TYR A 192 3.55 15.15 -30.35
C TYR A 192 3.01 15.92 -29.16
N SER A 193 1.76 15.69 -28.75
CA SER A 193 1.17 16.29 -27.56
C SER A 193 2.01 15.99 -26.31
N LEU A 194 2.44 14.74 -26.11
CA LEU A 194 3.31 14.37 -25.00
C LEU A 194 4.66 15.10 -25.01
N ILE A 195 5.25 15.25 -26.18
CA ILE A 195 6.53 15.97 -26.36
C ILE A 195 6.33 17.48 -26.07
N ASP A 196 5.29 18.07 -26.64
CA ASP A 196 4.98 19.49 -26.49
C ASP A 196 4.64 19.85 -25.03
N GLU A 197 3.84 19.02 -24.36
CA GLU A 197 3.54 19.17 -22.93
C GLU A 197 4.80 19.08 -22.07
N ALA A 198 5.68 18.12 -22.36
CA ALA A 198 6.96 18.00 -21.66
C ALA A 198 7.87 19.20 -21.96
N ASP A 199 7.83 19.75 -23.18
CA ASP A 199 8.64 20.91 -23.56
C ASP A 199 8.11 22.20 -22.96
N ALA A 200 6.81 22.30 -22.71
CA ALA A 200 6.18 23.42 -22.03
C ALA A 200 6.52 23.53 -20.53
N ILE A 201 7.06 22.46 -19.92
CA ILE A 201 7.46 22.49 -18.51
C ILE A 201 8.64 23.43 -18.32
N GLU A 202 8.41 24.51 -17.58
CA GLU A 202 9.44 25.47 -17.19
C GLU A 202 10.12 25.01 -15.88
N VAL A 203 11.45 25.08 -15.89
CA VAL A 203 12.26 24.79 -14.68
C VAL A 203 12.43 26.10 -13.92
N PRO A 204 12.02 26.17 -12.64
CA PRO A 204 12.20 27.37 -11.82
C PRO A 204 13.69 27.77 -11.76
N ALA A 205 13.97 29.06 -11.91
CA ALA A 205 15.34 29.56 -12.04
C ALA A 205 16.24 29.18 -10.84
N GLN A 206 15.70 29.21 -9.64
CA GLN A 206 16.42 28.91 -8.39
C GLN A 206 16.39 27.43 -8.00
N PHE A 207 15.61 26.59 -8.68
CA PHE A 207 15.38 25.19 -8.33
C PHE A 207 16.65 24.42 -7.97
N PHE A 208 17.67 24.50 -8.82
CA PHE A 208 18.87 23.70 -8.64
C PHE A 208 19.83 24.29 -7.59
N ASP A 209 19.77 25.60 -7.39
CA ASP A 209 20.58 26.28 -6.36
C ASP A 209 20.08 25.95 -4.96
N ASP A 210 18.77 25.79 -4.78
CA ASP A 210 18.17 25.31 -3.53
C ASP A 210 18.66 23.90 -3.19
N VAL A 211 18.65 22.98 -4.18
CA VAL A 211 19.19 21.61 -4.01
C VAL A 211 20.67 21.62 -3.64
N LYS A 212 21.48 22.47 -4.30
CA LYS A 212 22.91 22.64 -3.98
C LYS A 212 23.13 23.13 -2.55
N THR A 213 22.40 24.16 -2.17
CA THR A 213 22.53 24.77 -0.83
C THR A 213 22.27 23.73 0.24
N ARG A 214 21.20 22.95 0.10
CA ARG A 214 20.85 21.87 1.03
C ARG A 214 21.94 20.79 1.11
N LEU A 215 22.56 20.42 -0.01
CA LEU A 215 23.67 19.45 -0.04
C LEU A 215 24.94 19.98 0.66
N ILE A 216 25.28 21.25 0.42
CA ILE A 216 26.46 21.90 1.00
C ILE A 216 26.32 22.02 2.51
N GLU A 217 25.18 22.45 3.01
CA GLU A 217 24.89 22.57 4.45
C GLU A 217 25.09 21.25 5.19
N ILE A 218 24.68 20.14 4.58
CA ILE A 218 24.83 18.81 5.19
C ILE A 218 26.29 18.33 5.15
N GLU A 219 27.03 18.60 4.07
CA GLU A 219 28.45 18.29 4.02
C GLU A 219 29.26 19.10 5.07
N GLU A 220 28.92 20.38 5.23
CA GLU A 220 29.52 21.20 6.28
C GLU A 220 29.17 20.68 7.70
N PHE A 221 27.92 20.26 7.90
CA PHE A 221 27.50 19.67 9.16
C PHE A 221 28.24 18.36 9.45
N LYS A 222 28.42 17.50 8.42
CA LYS A 222 29.23 16.29 8.52
C LYS A 222 30.71 16.58 8.81
N LYS A 223 31.30 17.60 8.17
CA LYS A 223 32.69 18.06 8.44
C LYS A 223 32.85 18.60 9.86
N LYS A 224 31.93 19.46 10.33
CA LYS A 224 31.91 19.99 11.70
C LYS A 224 31.75 18.88 12.75
N LYS A 225 30.92 17.88 12.47
CA LYS A 225 30.71 16.70 13.33
C LYS A 225 31.97 15.81 13.37
N LYS A 226 32.68 15.67 12.24
CA LYS A 226 33.95 14.91 12.16
C LYS A 226 35.06 15.60 12.90
N GLN A 227 35.16 16.94 12.82
CA GLN A 227 36.16 17.74 13.59
C GLN A 227 35.92 17.78 15.10
N LYS A 228 34.62 17.81 15.53
CA LYS A 228 34.29 17.66 16.97
C LYS A 228 34.64 16.26 17.50
N ARG A 229 34.45 15.20 16.68
CA ARG A 229 34.83 13.83 17.07
C ARG A 229 36.32 13.65 17.27
N THR A 230 37.18 14.31 16.46
CA THR A 230 38.65 14.22 16.59
C THR A 230 39.19 14.89 17.84
N LYS A 231 38.50 15.90 18.38
CA LYS A 231 38.92 16.58 19.64
C LYS A 231 38.49 15.84 20.91
N ILE A 232 37.46 14.98 20.82
CA ILE A 232 36.97 14.16 21.93
C ILE A 232 37.75 12.84 22.09
N SER A 233 38.47 12.40 21.03
CA SER A 233 39.14 11.10 21.01
C SER A 233 40.39 11.00 21.90
N ILE A 234 40.91 12.10 22.42
CA ILE A 234 42.11 12.11 23.31
C ILE A 234 41.73 11.90 24.79
N GLY A 235 40.46 12.22 25.18
CA GLY A 235 39.99 11.99 26.56
C GLY A 235 39.39 10.61 26.81
N ILE A 236 39.10 9.84 25.75
CA ILE A 236 38.39 8.57 25.83
C ILE A 236 39.31 7.34 25.93
N ALA A 237 40.59 7.48 25.61
CA ALA A 237 41.53 6.35 25.64
C ALA A 237 41.70 5.69 27.02
N SER A 238 41.58 6.44 28.09
CA SER A 238 41.72 5.89 29.45
C SER A 238 40.43 5.25 29.98
N SER A 239 39.24 5.71 29.52
CA SER A 239 37.97 5.08 29.89
C SER A 239 37.67 3.83 29.02
N LEU A 240 38.22 3.76 27.82
CA LEU A 240 38.05 2.60 26.93
C LEU A 240 38.73 1.33 27.45
N VAL A 241 39.88 1.46 28.11
CA VAL A 241 40.59 0.30 28.72
C VAL A 241 39.75 -0.31 29.84
N LEU A 242 39.05 0.51 30.63
CA LEU A 242 38.19 0.03 31.72
C LEU A 242 36.91 -0.62 31.17
N LEU A 243 36.33 -0.06 30.12
CA LEU A 243 35.17 -0.65 29.41
C LEU A 243 35.52 -1.94 28.66
N LEU A 244 36.75 -2.04 28.11
CA LEU A 244 37.26 -3.25 27.48
C LEU A 244 37.41 -4.41 28.47
N LEU A 245 37.84 -4.12 29.70
CA LEU A 245 37.95 -5.12 30.78
C LEU A 245 36.56 -5.60 31.26
N ILE A 246 35.59 -4.70 31.36
CA ILE A 246 34.21 -5.06 31.73
C ILE A 246 33.54 -5.83 30.62
N GLY A 247 33.68 -5.39 29.35
CA GLY A 247 33.11 -6.09 28.18
C GLY A 247 33.69 -7.49 27.91
N TYR A 248 34.96 -7.72 28.26
CA TYR A 248 35.61 -9.03 28.19
C TYR A 248 35.07 -10.01 29.23
N VAL A 249 34.80 -9.53 30.45
CA VAL A 249 34.26 -10.35 31.55
C VAL A 249 32.78 -10.69 31.34
N THR A 250 32.03 -9.86 30.60
CA THR A 250 30.57 -10.03 30.40
C THR A 250 30.18 -10.61 29.03
N ASN A 251 31.13 -11.00 28.17
CA ASN A 251 30.87 -11.34 26.75
C ASN A 251 30.11 -10.25 25.93
N GLY A 252 29.98 -9.05 26.48
CA GLY A 252 29.22 -7.96 25.86
C GLY A 252 29.82 -7.44 24.55
N PHE A 253 31.11 -7.71 24.28
CA PHE A 253 31.75 -7.27 23.03
C PHE A 253 31.38 -8.12 21.83
N ALA A 254 31.16 -9.41 21.99
CA ALA A 254 30.67 -10.27 20.92
C ALA A 254 29.27 -9.82 20.52
N TYR A 255 28.43 -9.51 21.51
CA TYR A 255 27.09 -9.00 21.31
C TYR A 255 27.05 -7.66 20.56
N MET A 256 27.90 -6.70 20.95
CA MET A 256 27.99 -5.40 20.30
C MET A 256 28.60 -5.46 18.88
N TYR A 257 29.55 -6.37 18.63
CA TYR A 257 30.19 -6.54 17.34
C TYR A 257 29.20 -7.13 16.31
N TYR A 258 28.44 -8.14 16.68
CA TYR A 258 27.41 -8.75 15.83
C TYR A 258 26.23 -7.78 15.61
N SER A 259 25.80 -7.09 16.64
CA SER A 259 24.78 -6.04 16.54
C SER A 259 25.18 -4.87 15.61
N TRP A 260 26.48 -4.56 15.53
CA TRP A 260 26.98 -3.46 14.68
C TRP A 260 27.19 -3.89 13.22
N GLN A 261 27.44 -5.15 12.97
CA GLN A 261 27.60 -5.73 11.64
C GLN A 261 26.22 -5.89 10.97
N ASP A 262 25.21 -6.31 11.71
CA ASP A 262 23.81 -6.43 11.25
C ASP A 262 23.14 -5.07 11.00
N LEU A 263 23.51 -4.04 11.75
CA LEU A 263 23.04 -2.66 11.57
C LEU A 263 23.56 -1.96 10.29
N ARG A 264 24.43 -2.61 9.53
CA ARG A 264 24.99 -2.07 8.29
C ARG A 264 24.18 -2.42 7.05
N ASP A 265 23.39 -3.48 7.11
CA ASP A 265 22.56 -3.97 6.02
C ASP A 265 21.11 -3.60 6.33
N GLN A 266 20.67 -2.43 5.87
CA GLN A 266 19.29 -1.91 5.74
C GLN A 266 18.21 -2.69 6.52
N GLU A 267 18.28 -2.66 7.86
CA GLU A 267 17.23 -3.18 8.70
C GLU A 267 16.06 -2.19 8.75
N ASP A 268 14.85 -2.71 8.96
CA ASP A 268 13.63 -1.94 9.17
C ASP A 268 13.85 -0.87 10.26
N GLU A 269 13.50 0.40 9.94
CA GLU A 269 13.67 1.54 10.86
C GLU A 269 12.93 1.31 12.19
N GLN A 270 11.80 0.60 12.15
CA GLN A 270 10.99 0.30 13.32
C GLN A 270 11.67 -0.73 14.22
N LEU A 271 12.19 -1.81 13.64
CA LEU A 271 13.00 -2.80 14.38
C LEU A 271 14.20 -2.14 15.03
N LEU A 272 14.92 -1.30 14.29
CA LEU A 272 16.05 -0.54 14.82
C LEU A 272 15.68 0.37 16.00
N ALA A 273 14.50 0.99 15.96
CA ALA A 273 14.01 1.82 17.06
C ALA A 273 13.75 0.99 18.32
N TYR A 274 13.16 -0.20 18.18
CA TYR A 274 12.97 -1.13 19.29
C TYR A 274 14.28 -1.59 19.92
N LEU A 275 15.21 -2.07 19.09
CA LEU A 275 16.52 -2.55 19.55
C LEU A 275 17.33 -1.44 20.26
N LYS A 276 17.35 -0.24 19.67
CA LYS A 276 18.03 0.92 20.29
C LYS A 276 17.43 1.35 21.61
N SER A 277 16.14 1.10 21.81
CA SER A 277 15.41 1.44 23.04
C SER A 277 15.41 0.32 24.08
N GLY A 278 16.01 -0.83 23.78
CA GLY A 278 16.05 -1.99 24.66
C GLY A 278 14.71 -2.71 24.82
N LEU A 279 13.78 -2.51 23.87
CA LEU A 279 12.47 -3.17 23.88
C LEU A 279 12.49 -4.58 23.29
N GLY A 280 13.56 -4.92 22.58
CA GLY A 280 13.84 -6.24 22.03
C GLY A 280 15.33 -6.53 22.04
N GLU A 281 15.67 -7.78 21.82
CA GLU A 281 17.05 -8.23 21.69
C GLU A 281 17.30 -8.75 20.27
N PRO A 282 18.49 -8.46 19.67
CA PRO A 282 18.83 -9.06 18.38
C PRO A 282 19.12 -10.55 18.60
N LEU A 283 18.36 -11.43 17.94
CA LEU A 283 18.40 -12.87 18.17
C LEU A 283 19.20 -13.63 17.12
N ASN A 284 18.95 -13.36 15.83
CA ASN A 284 19.56 -14.08 14.69
C ASN A 284 19.45 -15.60 14.78
N LEU A 285 18.30 -16.11 15.26
CA LEU A 285 18.03 -17.54 15.37
C LEU A 285 17.71 -18.09 13.98
N ALA A 286 18.61 -18.84 13.39
CA ALA A 286 18.44 -19.38 12.04
C ALA A 286 18.18 -20.90 12.07
N LYS A 287 17.25 -21.33 11.22
CA LYS A 287 16.95 -22.73 10.92
C LYS A 287 16.80 -22.92 9.42
N GLU A 288 17.26 -24.06 8.93
CA GLU A 288 17.16 -24.43 7.53
C GLU A 288 16.38 -25.72 7.38
N SER A 289 15.49 -25.76 6.40
CA SER A 289 14.71 -26.94 6.02
C SER A 289 14.44 -26.90 4.53
N ASN A 290 14.73 -27.99 3.81
CA ASN A 290 14.48 -28.15 2.38
C ASN A 290 14.99 -26.97 1.52
N GLY A 291 16.22 -26.49 1.79
CA GLY A 291 16.85 -25.39 1.04
C GLY A 291 16.31 -24.01 1.38
N ILE A 292 15.39 -23.86 2.33
CA ILE A 292 14.90 -22.56 2.81
C ILE A 292 15.37 -22.31 4.23
N LYS A 293 16.01 -21.16 4.42
CA LYS A 293 16.50 -20.69 5.70
C LYS A 293 15.56 -19.63 6.25
N VAL A 294 15.04 -19.86 7.46
CA VAL A 294 14.27 -18.88 8.22
C VAL A 294 15.15 -18.35 9.36
N THR A 295 15.20 -17.04 9.51
CA THR A 295 15.97 -16.38 10.57
C THR A 295 15.06 -15.46 11.37
N ILE A 296 14.92 -15.71 12.67
CA ILE A 296 14.23 -14.81 13.59
C ILE A 296 15.21 -13.72 14.02
N LYS A 297 14.87 -12.48 13.75
CA LYS A 297 15.71 -11.29 14.01
C LYS A 297 15.50 -10.74 15.41
N SER A 298 14.24 -10.66 15.85
CA SER A 298 13.89 -10.15 17.18
C SER A 298 12.44 -10.49 17.52
N ALA A 299 12.10 -10.40 18.81
CA ALA A 299 10.73 -10.44 19.31
C ALA A 299 10.46 -9.24 20.21
N ILE A 300 9.35 -8.54 19.95
CA ILE A 300 8.89 -7.37 20.69
C ILE A 300 7.50 -7.69 21.23
N ALA A 301 7.33 -7.72 22.53
CA ALA A 301 6.05 -8.06 23.16
C ALA A 301 5.58 -6.96 24.09
N ASP A 302 4.29 -6.68 24.08
CA ASP A 302 3.62 -5.78 25.03
C ASP A 302 2.28 -6.35 25.49
N ASP A 303 1.40 -5.55 26.05
CA ASP A 303 0.10 -5.98 26.57
C ASP A 303 -0.94 -6.30 25.48
N TYR A 304 -0.63 -6.00 24.21
CA TYR A 304 -1.61 -6.08 23.12
C TYR A 304 -1.22 -7.05 22.02
N GLN A 305 0.08 -7.24 21.77
CA GLN A 305 0.57 -8.20 20.78
C GLN A 305 2.05 -8.55 21.00
N THR A 306 2.48 -9.58 20.28
CA THR A 306 3.88 -9.98 20.18
C THR A 306 4.29 -9.98 18.73
N LEU A 307 5.23 -9.11 18.35
CA LEU A 307 5.78 -9.03 17.00
C LEU A 307 7.08 -9.82 16.93
N ILE A 308 7.16 -10.75 15.97
CA ILE A 308 8.37 -11.50 15.65
C ILE A 308 8.85 -11.06 14.29
N TYR A 309 10.00 -10.40 14.25
CA TYR A 309 10.67 -9.98 13.01
C TYR A 309 11.48 -11.15 12.46
N TYR A 310 11.29 -11.46 11.18
CA TYR A 310 11.93 -12.62 10.55
C TYR A 310 12.38 -12.31 9.12
N GLU A 311 13.32 -13.14 8.67
CA GLU A 311 13.79 -13.19 7.28
C GLU A 311 13.67 -14.61 6.76
N VAL A 312 13.31 -14.75 5.49
CA VAL A 312 13.29 -16.02 4.76
C VAL A 312 14.17 -15.89 3.53
N GLU A 313 15.17 -16.77 3.43
CA GLU A 313 16.11 -16.84 2.32
C GLU A 313 15.97 -18.19 1.63
N ASN A 314 15.68 -18.20 0.34
CA ASN A 314 15.69 -19.41 -0.46
C ASN A 314 17.10 -19.59 -1.02
N LEU A 315 17.76 -20.66 -0.62
CA LEU A 315 19.17 -20.93 -0.96
C LEU A 315 19.33 -21.57 -2.35
N GLU A 316 18.24 -22.05 -2.96
CA GLU A 316 18.28 -22.79 -4.22
C GLU A 316 17.88 -21.93 -5.42
N ASN A 317 16.95 -20.98 -5.23
CA ASN A 317 16.44 -20.13 -6.30
C ASN A 317 15.96 -18.77 -5.76
N SER A 318 15.42 -17.92 -6.63
CA SER A 318 14.97 -16.57 -6.28
C SER A 318 13.49 -16.50 -5.89
N GLU A 319 12.82 -17.62 -5.61
CA GLU A 319 11.45 -17.61 -5.12
C GLU A 319 11.41 -17.14 -3.67
N GLN A 320 10.41 -16.31 -3.34
CA GLN A 320 10.24 -15.75 -2.01
C GLN A 320 9.14 -16.49 -1.27
N TYR A 321 9.31 -16.64 0.06
CA TYR A 321 8.36 -17.30 0.94
C TYR A 321 8.17 -16.46 2.22
N GLY A 322 6.93 -16.43 2.73
CA GLY A 322 6.58 -15.74 3.97
C GLY A 322 5.90 -16.68 4.97
N ILE A 323 5.90 -16.28 6.23
CA ILE A 323 5.17 -17.01 7.29
C ILE A 323 3.71 -16.56 7.25
N ASN A 324 2.78 -17.50 7.00
CA ASN A 324 1.35 -17.25 7.08
C ASN A 324 0.83 -17.68 8.46
N ILE A 325 0.37 -16.71 9.28
CA ILE A 325 -0.07 -16.96 10.66
C ILE A 325 -1.24 -17.96 10.76
N TRP A 326 -2.09 -18.03 9.73
CA TRP A 326 -3.25 -18.92 9.73
C TRP A 326 -2.93 -20.32 9.20
N ASN A 327 -1.73 -20.49 8.62
CA ASN A 327 -1.34 -21.73 7.95
C ASN A 327 0.11 -22.10 8.23
N GLY A 328 0.29 -23.16 9.02
CA GLY A 328 1.62 -23.74 9.27
C GLY A 328 2.36 -23.17 10.47
N VAL A 329 1.77 -22.22 11.20
CA VAL A 329 2.30 -21.70 12.46
C VAL A 329 1.68 -22.44 13.64
N PHE A 330 2.52 -22.91 14.56
CA PHE A 330 2.11 -23.55 15.79
C PHE A 330 2.99 -23.08 16.95
N VAL A 331 2.38 -22.75 18.07
CA VAL A 331 3.09 -22.38 19.31
C VAL A 331 2.82 -23.47 20.36
N GLU A 332 3.89 -24.03 20.90
CA GLU A 332 3.75 -25.03 21.97
C GLU A 332 3.19 -24.36 23.24
N GLU A 333 2.34 -25.09 23.94
CA GLU A 333 1.71 -24.61 25.17
C GLU A 333 1.04 -23.25 25.02
N GLU A 334 0.35 -23.04 23.90
CA GLU A 334 -0.27 -21.75 23.50
C GLU A 334 -1.10 -21.12 24.64
N MET A 335 -1.90 -21.95 25.34
CA MET A 335 -2.73 -21.53 26.46
C MET A 335 -1.97 -20.93 27.64
N ASN A 336 -0.72 -21.35 27.84
CA ASN A 336 0.15 -20.88 28.92
C ASN A 336 1.06 -19.73 28.42
N THR A 337 1.39 -19.76 27.14
CA THR A 337 2.30 -18.79 26.51
C THR A 337 1.65 -17.43 26.35
N PHE A 338 0.39 -17.38 25.94
CA PHE A 338 -0.32 -16.16 25.64
C PHE A 338 -1.38 -15.79 26.69
N ASP A 339 -1.70 -14.52 26.77
CA ASP A 339 -2.77 -13.98 27.58
C ASP A 339 -4.13 -14.27 26.91
N GLN A 340 -4.86 -15.23 27.45
CA GLN A 340 -6.16 -15.67 26.92
C GLN A 340 -7.29 -14.67 27.12
N GLN A 341 -7.08 -13.63 27.91
CA GLN A 341 -8.07 -12.55 28.13
C GLN A 341 -7.85 -11.35 27.21
N ALA A 342 -6.73 -11.35 26.48
CA ALA A 342 -6.44 -10.26 25.54
C ALA A 342 -7.41 -10.27 24.36
N THR A 343 -7.85 -9.09 23.95
CA THR A 343 -8.60 -8.91 22.71
C THR A 343 -7.62 -9.05 21.53
N PRO A 344 -7.77 -10.04 20.65
CA PRO A 344 -6.86 -10.18 19.52
C PRO A 344 -6.92 -8.97 18.61
N ILE A 345 -5.77 -8.42 18.27
CA ILE A 345 -5.64 -7.53 17.12
C ILE A 345 -5.53 -8.45 15.92
N ASN A 346 -6.50 -8.40 15.01
CA ASN A 346 -6.58 -9.33 13.89
C ASN A 346 -5.42 -9.08 12.90
N PRO A 347 -4.34 -9.88 12.91
CA PRO A 347 -3.17 -9.61 12.09
C PRO A 347 -3.44 -9.96 10.62
N LEU A 348 -2.69 -9.32 9.71
CA LEU A 348 -2.61 -9.80 8.34
C LEU A 348 -1.99 -11.21 8.31
N PRO A 349 -2.43 -12.09 7.37
CA PRO A 349 -1.88 -13.45 7.26
C PRO A 349 -0.38 -13.48 7.09
N VAL A 350 0.15 -12.59 6.26
CA VAL A 350 1.58 -12.33 6.07
C VAL A 350 1.76 -10.81 6.05
N GLN A 351 2.59 -10.31 6.94
CA GLN A 351 2.97 -8.89 6.95
C GLN A 351 4.38 -8.77 6.38
N ALA A 352 4.48 -8.32 5.14
CA ALA A 352 5.74 -8.08 4.46
C ALA A 352 6.34 -6.73 4.88
N LEU A 353 7.65 -6.71 5.05
CA LEU A 353 8.47 -5.50 5.08
C LEU A 353 9.09 -5.27 3.70
N GLU A 354 9.55 -4.04 3.42
CA GLU A 354 10.28 -3.77 2.17
C GLU A 354 11.51 -4.67 2.09
N SER A 355 11.53 -5.62 1.13
CA SER A 355 12.62 -6.55 0.92
C SER A 355 13.52 -6.07 -0.22
N GLU A 356 14.83 -6.09 -0.03
CA GLU A 356 15.81 -5.89 -1.10
C GLU A 356 16.42 -7.22 -1.51
N GLY A 357 16.35 -7.56 -2.80
CA GLY A 357 16.96 -8.77 -3.36
C GLY A 357 16.14 -10.05 -3.18
N ASP A 358 16.79 -11.15 -2.83
CA ASP A 358 16.19 -12.49 -2.77
C ASP A 358 15.73 -12.90 -1.36
N VAL A 359 15.88 -12.01 -0.37
CA VAL A 359 15.46 -12.26 1.02
C VAL A 359 14.11 -11.61 1.28
N PHE A 360 13.14 -12.42 1.69
CA PHE A 360 11.85 -11.92 2.17
C PHE A 360 11.96 -11.52 3.63
N LYS A 361 11.56 -10.30 3.97
CA LYS A 361 11.48 -9.78 5.34
C LYS A 361 10.03 -9.65 5.75
N GLY A 362 9.69 -10.10 6.96
CA GLY A 362 8.32 -10.04 7.45
C GLY A 362 8.20 -9.90 8.95
N ILE A 363 6.98 -9.60 9.37
CA ILE A 363 6.59 -9.55 10.78
C ILE A 363 5.48 -10.58 10.99
N LEU A 364 5.66 -11.43 12.00
CA LEU A 364 4.63 -12.33 12.48
C LEU A 364 4.03 -11.71 13.76
N SER A 365 2.74 -11.39 13.72
CA SER A 365 2.00 -10.85 14.85
C SER A 365 1.26 -11.99 15.57
N LEU A 366 1.59 -12.20 16.85
CA LEU A 366 0.97 -13.18 17.73
C LEU A 366 0.20 -12.46 18.85
N LEU A 367 -0.63 -13.20 19.59
CA LEU A 367 -1.25 -12.73 20.82
C LEU A 367 -0.20 -12.21 21.81
N PRO A 368 -0.57 -11.31 22.72
CA PRO A 368 0.34 -10.83 23.75
C PRO A 368 0.75 -12.00 24.67
N VAL A 369 2.04 -12.10 24.98
CA VAL A 369 2.53 -13.10 25.91
C VAL A 369 2.01 -12.87 27.32
N SER A 370 1.83 -13.94 28.08
CA SER A 370 1.52 -13.84 29.51
C SER A 370 2.70 -13.20 30.28
N SER A 371 2.44 -12.62 31.44
CA SER A 371 3.48 -11.96 32.26
C SER A 371 4.59 -12.90 32.71
N GLU A 372 4.34 -14.22 32.74
CA GLU A 372 5.27 -15.25 33.18
C GLU A 372 6.09 -15.84 32.04
N THR A 373 5.68 -15.62 30.77
CA THR A 373 6.32 -16.17 29.59
C THR A 373 7.66 -15.49 29.33
N LYS A 374 8.72 -16.31 29.25
CA LYS A 374 10.09 -15.85 28.92
C LYS A 374 10.58 -16.36 27.57
N THR A 375 9.92 -17.36 27.01
CA THR A 375 10.31 -18.00 25.75
C THR A 375 9.07 -18.47 25.02
N ILE A 376 9.01 -18.19 23.71
CA ILE A 376 7.99 -18.71 22.81
C ILE A 376 8.60 -19.84 22.02
N LYS A 377 7.97 -21.02 22.04
CA LYS A 377 8.35 -22.17 21.22
C LYS A 377 7.51 -22.15 19.96
N LEU A 378 8.08 -21.60 18.89
CA LEU A 378 7.44 -21.42 17.59
C LEU A 378 7.87 -22.54 16.65
N ASN A 379 6.91 -23.25 16.09
CA ASN A 379 7.11 -24.32 15.11
C ASN A 379 6.43 -23.92 13.80
N LEU A 380 7.18 -23.95 12.71
CA LEU A 380 6.69 -23.69 11.38
C LEU A 380 6.73 -24.99 10.57
N SER A 381 5.58 -25.39 10.00
CA SER A 381 5.45 -26.62 9.20
C SER A 381 5.37 -26.37 7.71
N LYS A 382 5.11 -25.14 7.31
CA LYS A 382 5.09 -24.69 5.90
C LYS A 382 5.18 -23.18 5.82
N LEU A 383 5.65 -22.69 4.66
CA LEU A 383 5.73 -21.28 4.31
C LEU A 383 4.87 -21.01 3.08
N GLN A 384 4.28 -19.85 2.99
CA GLN A 384 3.50 -19.43 1.83
C GLN A 384 4.44 -18.86 0.76
N LYS A 385 4.27 -19.30 -0.49
CA LYS A 385 4.97 -18.72 -1.62
C LYS A 385 4.46 -17.30 -1.86
N MET A 386 5.38 -16.35 -2.02
CA MET A 386 5.08 -14.94 -2.30
C MET A 386 5.35 -14.67 -3.78
N GLU A 387 4.39 -14.07 -4.46
CA GLU A 387 4.59 -13.65 -5.85
C GLU A 387 5.34 -12.32 -5.91
N LYS A 388 6.39 -12.27 -6.75
CA LYS A 388 7.23 -11.05 -6.90
C LYS A 388 6.51 -9.90 -7.61
N ASP A 389 5.50 -10.20 -8.42
CA ASP A 389 4.76 -9.24 -9.23
C ASP A 389 3.36 -9.01 -8.61
N ALA A 390 3.33 -8.29 -7.51
CA ALA A 390 2.10 -7.99 -6.76
C ALA A 390 1.15 -6.99 -7.47
N GLU A 391 1.22 -6.85 -8.81
CA GLU A 391 0.24 -6.06 -9.55
C GLU A 391 -1.19 -6.66 -9.52
N ASN A 392 -1.32 -7.95 -9.13
CA ASN A 392 -2.60 -8.65 -9.01
C ASN A 392 -2.78 -9.35 -7.66
N PHE A 393 -2.17 -8.79 -6.60
CA PHE A 393 -2.29 -9.39 -5.29
C PHE A 393 -3.73 -9.23 -4.77
N GLU A 394 -4.55 -10.25 -4.98
CA GLU A 394 -5.84 -10.33 -4.31
C GLU A 394 -5.60 -10.75 -2.86
N TRP A 395 -6.07 -9.94 -1.89
CA TRP A 395 -6.01 -10.29 -0.47
C TRP A 395 -6.71 -11.64 -0.16
N MET A 396 -7.57 -12.11 -1.06
CA MET A 396 -8.17 -13.45 -1.05
C MET A 396 -7.13 -14.56 -1.23
N ASP A 397 -5.99 -14.29 -1.85
CA ASP A 397 -4.90 -15.25 -1.98
C ASP A 397 -4.26 -15.57 -0.61
N PHE A 398 -4.40 -14.66 0.37
CA PHE A 398 -4.01 -14.98 1.76
C PHE A 398 -4.96 -15.94 2.45
N TYR A 399 -6.26 -15.89 2.12
CA TYR A 399 -7.28 -16.78 2.67
C TYR A 399 -7.46 -18.04 1.85
N GLY A 400 -6.98 -18.06 0.60
CA GLY A 400 -7.18 -19.10 -0.38
C GLY A 400 -6.12 -20.22 -0.37
N GLU A 401 -6.18 -21.05 -1.38
CA GLU A 401 -5.30 -22.19 -1.64
C GLU A 401 -3.90 -21.74 -2.17
N GLY A 402 -3.26 -20.75 -1.52
CA GLY A 402 -1.90 -20.33 -1.89
C GLY A 402 -0.93 -21.50 -1.94
N SER A 403 0.07 -21.42 -2.82
CA SER A 403 1.12 -22.43 -2.88
C SER A 403 1.96 -22.40 -1.60
N PHE A 404 1.98 -23.52 -0.87
CA PHE A 404 2.74 -23.68 0.35
C PHE A 404 3.94 -24.59 0.13
N PHE A 405 5.05 -24.22 0.72
CA PHE A 405 6.28 -25.00 0.76
C PHE A 405 6.41 -25.68 2.12
N PRO A 406 6.38 -27.02 2.20
CA PRO A 406 6.47 -27.76 3.45
C PRO A 406 7.91 -27.77 3.98
N GLY A 407 8.05 -27.75 5.31
CA GLY A 407 9.34 -27.84 5.98
C GLY A 407 9.18 -27.89 7.49
N GLU A 408 10.28 -27.86 8.23
CA GLU A 408 10.30 -27.85 9.70
C GLU A 408 11.31 -26.82 10.18
N TRP A 409 10.81 -25.72 10.77
CA TRP A 409 11.63 -24.70 11.41
C TRP A 409 11.13 -24.46 12.83
N ASN A 410 11.92 -24.92 13.81
CA ASN A 410 11.53 -24.87 15.22
C ASN A 410 12.43 -23.90 15.97
N PHE A 411 11.82 -22.95 16.69
CA PHE A 411 12.52 -21.86 17.37
C PHE A 411 12.14 -21.79 18.84
N GLU A 412 13.11 -21.53 19.68
CA GLU A 412 12.91 -21.06 21.06
C GLU A 412 13.28 -19.57 21.10
N ILE A 413 12.26 -18.72 21.15
CA ILE A 413 12.39 -17.26 20.99
C ILE A 413 12.29 -16.62 22.37
N PRO A 414 13.39 -16.06 22.92
CA PRO A 414 13.31 -15.34 24.18
C PRO A 414 12.47 -14.08 23.99
N VAL A 415 11.62 -13.79 24.96
CA VAL A 415 10.71 -12.64 24.91
C VAL A 415 10.57 -12.03 26.29
N LYS A 416 10.39 -10.71 26.32
CA LYS A 416 10.11 -9.96 27.54
C LYS A 416 8.96 -9.00 27.27
N LYS A 417 7.86 -9.18 28.02
CA LYS A 417 6.71 -8.28 27.94
C LYS A 417 7.11 -6.86 28.41
N GLN A 418 6.77 -5.87 27.62
CA GLN A 418 7.01 -4.44 27.87
C GLN A 418 5.72 -3.78 28.36
N GLU A 419 5.87 -2.75 29.18
CA GLU A 419 4.74 -1.98 29.70
C GLU A 419 4.17 -1.02 28.67
N SER A 420 2.86 -0.83 28.71
CA SER A 420 2.10 0.13 27.90
C SER A 420 1.68 1.34 28.75
N PHE A 421 1.46 2.48 28.12
CA PHE A 421 0.97 3.70 28.78
C PHE A 421 -0.50 3.91 28.44
N GLU A 422 -1.36 3.94 29.46
CA GLU A 422 -2.78 4.22 29.29
C GLU A 422 -3.08 5.66 29.71
N HIS A 423 -3.68 6.43 28.80
CA HIS A 423 -4.14 7.80 29.03
C HIS A 423 -5.68 7.84 29.00
N VAL A 424 -6.30 7.99 30.15
CA VAL A 424 -7.74 8.16 30.26
C VAL A 424 -8.11 9.58 29.85
N VAL A 425 -9.00 9.74 28.87
CA VAL A 425 -9.24 11.01 28.19
C VAL A 425 -10.65 11.55 28.44
N HIS A 426 -11.69 10.74 28.25
CA HIS A 426 -13.11 11.12 28.34
C HIS A 426 -13.46 12.38 27.50
N LYS A 427 -12.97 12.45 26.28
CA LYS A 427 -13.23 13.55 25.35
C LYS A 427 -14.51 13.31 24.58
N LYS A 428 -15.52 14.16 24.79
CA LYS A 428 -16.80 14.13 24.07
C LYS A 428 -16.78 15.12 22.90
N PHE A 429 -17.36 14.71 21.79
CA PHE A 429 -17.59 15.53 20.60
C PHE A 429 -18.77 14.94 19.80
N THR A 430 -19.19 15.61 18.74
CA THR A 430 -20.35 15.19 17.94
C THR A 430 -19.91 15.05 16.48
N VAL A 431 -20.29 13.96 15.85
CA VAL A 431 -20.04 13.70 14.42
C VAL A 431 -21.38 13.41 13.75
N ASP A 432 -21.74 14.17 12.73
CA ASP A 432 -23.01 14.02 11.99
C ASP A 432 -24.24 13.94 12.91
N GLY A 433 -24.22 14.70 14.02
CA GLY A 433 -25.27 14.71 15.04
C GLY A 433 -25.18 13.63 16.12
N PHE A 434 -24.25 12.68 16.01
CA PHE A 434 -24.06 11.60 16.97
C PHE A 434 -23.01 11.95 18.02
N PRO A 435 -23.31 11.76 19.31
CA PRO A 435 -22.33 11.94 20.37
C PRO A 435 -21.32 10.79 20.38
N ILE A 436 -20.05 11.13 20.28
CA ILE A 436 -18.91 10.23 20.37
C ILE A 436 -18.12 10.58 21.63
N GLU A 437 -17.63 9.58 22.33
CA GLU A 437 -16.71 9.76 23.44
C GLU A 437 -15.42 8.96 23.21
N ILE A 438 -14.26 9.63 23.18
CA ILE A 438 -12.97 8.96 23.30
C ILE A 438 -12.74 8.71 24.78
N GLU A 439 -12.66 7.44 25.15
CA GLU A 439 -12.47 7.02 26.54
C GLU A 439 -11.01 7.08 26.94
N LYS A 440 -10.14 6.50 26.11
CA LYS A 440 -8.72 6.43 26.38
C LYS A 440 -7.87 6.28 25.13
N VAL A 441 -6.61 6.67 25.24
CA VAL A 441 -5.55 6.40 24.29
C VAL A 441 -4.50 5.54 24.98
N ILE A 442 -4.18 4.41 24.40
CA ILE A 442 -3.18 3.48 24.92
C ILE A 442 -1.99 3.51 23.97
N ILE A 443 -0.81 3.75 24.51
CA ILE A 443 0.43 3.80 23.75
C ILE A 443 1.32 2.65 24.21
N ALA A 444 1.31 1.59 23.41
CA ALA A 444 2.15 0.42 23.62
C ALA A 444 3.38 0.46 22.68
N PRO A 445 4.46 -0.25 23.00
CA PRO A 445 5.63 -0.34 22.13
C PRO A 445 5.29 -0.72 20.69
N THR A 446 4.43 -1.72 20.50
CA THR A 446 4.11 -2.26 19.17
C THR A 446 2.96 -1.54 18.47
N ILE A 447 2.09 -0.83 19.22
CA ILE A 447 0.83 -0.29 18.70
C ILE A 447 0.34 0.89 19.53
N THR A 448 -0.41 1.79 18.92
CA THR A 448 -1.24 2.78 19.61
C THR A 448 -2.72 2.42 19.42
N LEU A 449 -3.47 2.39 20.50
CA LEU A 449 -4.89 2.05 20.46
C LEU A 449 -5.73 3.23 20.92
N LEU A 450 -6.75 3.54 20.13
CA LEU A 450 -7.77 4.53 20.46
C LEU A 450 -9.05 3.80 20.87
N GLN A 451 -9.46 3.92 22.13
CA GLN A 451 -10.74 3.40 22.58
C GLN A 451 -11.78 4.50 22.56
N TYR A 452 -12.87 4.28 21.86
CA TYR A 452 -13.97 5.21 21.75
C TYR A 452 -15.30 4.48 21.81
N ARG A 453 -16.36 5.23 22.14
CA ARG A 453 -17.72 4.69 22.19
C ARG A 453 -18.74 5.68 21.65
N PHE A 454 -19.85 5.15 21.23
CA PHE A 454 -21.05 5.90 20.89
C PHE A 454 -22.31 5.17 21.36
N GLU A 455 -23.39 5.90 21.59
CA GLU A 455 -24.65 5.32 22.04
C GLU A 455 -25.24 4.36 21.02
N GLN A 456 -25.75 3.23 21.49
CA GLN A 456 -26.57 2.36 20.68
C GLN A 456 -27.80 3.12 20.21
N ALA A 457 -28.11 3.06 18.94
CA ALA A 457 -29.12 3.90 18.32
C ALA A 457 -30.51 3.65 18.86
N THR A 458 -31.23 4.74 19.11
CA THR A 458 -32.66 4.75 19.40
C THR A 458 -33.50 5.23 18.23
N GLY A 459 -32.89 5.60 17.10
CA GLY A 459 -33.52 6.17 15.91
C GLY A 459 -33.33 5.35 14.63
N ASP A 460 -33.75 5.91 13.51
CA ASP A 460 -33.68 5.24 12.21
C ASP A 460 -32.25 5.23 11.61
N LYS A 461 -31.37 6.13 12.07
CA LYS A 461 -29.98 6.19 11.66
C LYS A 461 -29.07 5.82 12.82
N HIS A 462 -28.13 4.91 12.60
CA HIS A 462 -27.15 4.50 13.61
C HIS A 462 -25.77 4.28 13.01
N ILE A 463 -24.76 4.60 13.81
CA ILE A 463 -23.36 4.41 13.45
C ILE A 463 -23.02 2.93 13.54
N ASN A 464 -22.38 2.41 12.50
CA ASN A 464 -21.75 1.08 12.52
C ASN A 464 -20.29 1.21 12.89
N GLU A 465 -19.58 2.19 12.29
CA GLU A 465 -18.15 2.35 12.46
C GLU A 465 -17.69 3.78 12.16
N LEU A 466 -16.63 4.21 12.83
CA LEU A 466 -15.95 5.48 12.60
C LEU A 466 -14.52 5.19 12.12
N PHE A 467 -14.17 5.73 10.96
CA PHE A 467 -12.86 5.59 10.37
C PHE A 467 -12.00 6.82 10.62
N PHE A 468 -10.71 6.58 10.81
CA PHE A 468 -9.74 7.61 11.10
C PHE A 468 -8.67 7.66 10.00
N GLU A 469 -8.24 8.86 9.66
CA GLU A 469 -7.10 9.07 8.75
C GLU A 469 -5.77 8.89 9.48
N GLY A 470 -5.75 9.12 10.79
CA GLY A 470 -4.58 8.91 11.65
C GLY A 470 -4.61 9.71 12.93
N ILE A 471 -3.59 9.46 13.74
CA ILE A 471 -3.29 10.22 14.94
C ILE A 471 -2.03 11.05 14.68
N GLN A 472 -2.17 12.38 14.68
CA GLN A 472 -1.10 13.31 14.42
C GLN A 472 -0.46 13.78 15.72
N THR A 473 0.86 13.69 15.80
CA THR A 473 1.70 14.38 16.78
C THR A 473 2.42 15.56 16.13
N LYS A 474 3.21 16.32 16.86
CA LYS A 474 4.07 17.38 16.29
C LYS A 474 5.11 16.84 15.29
N LYS A 475 5.45 15.55 15.36
CA LYS A 475 6.57 14.95 14.62
C LYS A 475 6.15 13.83 13.68
N LYS A 476 5.09 13.09 14.00
CA LYS A 476 4.70 11.88 13.30
C LYS A 476 3.18 11.82 13.17
N LYS A 477 2.71 11.32 12.04
CA LYS A 477 1.35 10.84 11.83
C LYS A 477 1.36 9.32 11.94
N ALA A 478 0.71 8.79 12.98
CA ALA A 478 0.46 7.37 13.12
C ALA A 478 -0.71 7.00 12.20
N LYS A 479 -0.47 6.08 11.28
CA LYS A 479 -1.49 5.60 10.36
C LYS A 479 -2.36 4.55 11.03
N PRO A 480 -3.65 4.42 10.63
CA PRO A 480 -4.47 3.32 11.10
C PRO A 480 -3.88 1.98 10.63
N ALA A 481 -3.83 1.01 11.53
CA ALA A 481 -3.53 -0.38 11.18
C ALA A 481 -4.80 -1.07 10.67
N MET A 482 -4.66 -2.28 10.13
CA MET A 482 -5.79 -3.13 9.73
C MET A 482 -6.81 -2.43 8.80
N PHE A 483 -6.33 -1.67 7.82
CA PHE A 483 -7.18 -0.90 6.89
C PHE A 483 -8.08 0.14 7.56
N GLY A 484 -7.78 0.53 8.81
CA GLY A 484 -8.58 1.48 9.59
C GLY A 484 -9.78 0.86 10.30
N TRP A 485 -9.95 -0.45 10.28
CA TRP A 485 -11.06 -1.13 10.96
C TRP A 485 -10.87 -1.11 12.47
N SER A 486 -11.97 -0.89 13.17
CA SER A 486 -12.02 -0.91 14.62
C SER A 486 -12.55 -2.24 15.13
N VAL A 487 -11.99 -2.72 16.23
CA VAL A 487 -12.44 -3.97 16.87
C VAL A 487 -13.47 -3.63 17.94
N PRO A 488 -14.68 -4.24 17.93
CA PRO A 488 -15.65 -4.06 18.99
C PRO A 488 -15.14 -4.70 20.29
N ILE A 489 -15.26 -3.96 21.39
CA ILE A 489 -14.93 -4.46 22.73
C ILE A 489 -16.19 -5.04 23.36
N GLN A 490 -16.17 -6.33 23.72
CA GLN A 490 -17.25 -6.98 24.45
C GLN A 490 -17.24 -6.56 25.92
N GLY A 491 -18.40 -6.23 26.49
CA GLY A 491 -18.53 -5.97 27.93
C GLY A 491 -19.07 -4.58 28.31
N GLY A 492 -19.66 -3.85 27.36
CA GLY A 492 -20.39 -2.59 27.66
C GLY A 492 -21.68 -2.84 28.46
N ASP A 493 -22.23 -1.76 29.04
CA ASP A 493 -23.50 -1.76 29.81
C ASP A 493 -24.75 -1.96 28.94
N GLY A 494 -24.59 -2.32 27.66
CA GLY A 494 -25.65 -2.52 26.68
C GLY A 494 -26.24 -1.20 26.11
N GLN A 495 -25.83 -0.05 26.63
CA GLN A 495 -26.24 1.25 26.14
C GLN A 495 -25.28 1.85 25.11
N TYR A 496 -24.00 1.45 25.16
CA TYR A 496 -22.93 1.94 24.29
C TYR A 496 -22.28 0.82 23.50
N ASN A 497 -21.93 1.14 22.27
CA ASN A 497 -21.01 0.34 21.46
C ASN A 497 -19.60 0.90 21.66
N THR A 498 -18.69 0.10 22.21
CA THR A 498 -17.31 0.47 22.43
C THR A 498 -16.41 -0.20 21.41
N PHE A 499 -15.49 0.56 20.82
CA PHE A 499 -14.57 0.13 19.79
C PHE A 499 -13.14 0.49 20.16
N GLN A 500 -12.22 -0.26 19.57
CA GLN A 500 -10.79 0.00 19.66
C GLN A 500 -10.19 0.05 18.26
N SER A 501 -9.64 1.21 17.89
CA SER A 501 -8.93 1.40 16.61
C SER A 501 -7.43 1.32 16.83
N PRO A 502 -6.74 0.44 16.09
CA PRO A 502 -5.29 0.31 16.15
C PRO A 502 -4.60 1.28 15.16
N PHE A 503 -3.45 1.84 15.60
CA PHE A 503 -2.59 2.71 14.82
C PHE A 503 -1.13 2.34 15.01
N ASP A 504 -0.26 2.81 14.11
CA ASP A 504 1.19 2.76 14.30
C ASP A 504 1.59 3.25 15.69
N SER A 505 2.58 2.61 16.28
CA SER A 505 3.01 2.99 17.62
C SER A 505 3.56 4.42 17.70
N LEU A 506 3.10 5.16 18.70
CA LEU A 506 3.61 6.47 19.12
C LEU A 506 4.51 6.38 20.37
N TYR A 507 4.93 5.19 20.75
CA TYR A 507 5.67 4.93 21.97
C TYR A 507 6.95 5.75 22.09
N PHE A 508 7.69 5.88 20.99
CA PHE A 508 8.93 6.63 20.96
C PHE A 508 8.74 8.16 20.96
N GLU A 509 7.55 8.62 20.53
CA GLU A 509 7.22 10.04 20.48
C GLU A 509 6.88 10.63 21.85
N LYS A 510 6.35 9.82 22.78
CA LYS A 510 5.88 10.20 24.12
C LYS A 510 5.06 11.51 24.08
N PRO A 511 4.00 11.56 23.26
CA PRO A 511 3.26 12.79 23.02
C PRO A 511 2.50 13.23 24.28
N LYS A 512 2.42 14.54 24.53
CA LYS A 512 1.56 15.12 25.57
C LYS A 512 0.17 15.48 25.06
N GLU A 513 0.05 15.60 23.75
CA GLU A 513 -1.19 15.85 23.05
C GLU A 513 -1.12 15.22 21.66
N VAL A 514 -2.25 14.79 21.17
CA VAL A 514 -2.42 14.24 19.82
C VAL A 514 -3.63 14.87 19.17
N SER A 515 -3.62 14.94 17.84
CA SER A 515 -4.77 15.32 17.05
C SER A 515 -5.27 14.10 16.29
N LEU A 516 -6.51 13.73 16.52
CA LEU A 516 -7.18 12.65 15.85
C LEU A 516 -7.86 13.20 14.59
N GLN A 517 -7.50 12.69 13.43
CA GLN A 517 -8.07 13.05 12.15
C GLN A 517 -9.12 12.01 11.76
N LEU A 518 -10.38 12.45 11.62
CA LEU A 518 -11.48 11.60 11.19
C LEU A 518 -11.48 11.52 9.65
N SER A 519 -11.78 10.33 9.12
CA SER A 519 -11.85 10.07 7.69
C SER A 519 -13.29 9.95 7.20
N SER A 520 -14.05 9.03 7.80
CA SER A 520 -15.43 8.79 7.40
C SER A 520 -16.24 8.12 8.51
N LEU A 521 -17.54 8.24 8.39
CA LEU A 521 -18.53 7.61 9.23
C LEU A 521 -19.31 6.61 8.38
N TYR A 522 -19.35 5.35 8.81
CA TYR A 522 -20.18 4.31 8.23
C TYR A 522 -21.43 4.11 9.07
N PHE A 523 -22.59 4.13 8.43
CA PHE A 523 -23.88 4.09 9.12
C PHE A 523 -24.90 3.18 8.42
N THR A 524 -25.86 2.72 9.19
CA THR A 524 -27.10 2.13 8.71
C THR A 524 -28.22 3.13 8.86
N GLN A 525 -29.03 3.27 7.82
CA GLN A 525 -30.29 4.00 7.83
C GLN A 525 -31.44 3.02 7.70
N ASN A 526 -32.26 2.89 8.72
CA ASN A 526 -33.52 2.16 8.64
C ASN A 526 -34.51 2.98 7.81
N ASP A 527 -35.05 2.37 6.78
CA ASP A 527 -36.05 3.01 5.90
C ASP A 527 -36.85 1.91 5.20
N TYR A 528 -38.08 1.76 5.67
CA TYR A 528 -38.91 0.66 5.25
C TYR A 528 -39.66 0.96 3.95
N TYR A 529 -39.34 0.18 2.90
CA TYR A 529 -39.99 0.31 1.60
C TYR A 529 -40.32 -1.05 1.00
N LYS A 530 -41.53 -1.23 0.46
CA LYS A 530 -41.99 -2.50 -0.08
C LYS A 530 -42.45 -2.35 -1.52
N VAL A 531 -41.95 -3.23 -2.38
CA VAL A 531 -42.23 -3.25 -3.82
C VAL A 531 -42.80 -4.61 -4.22
N GLU A 532 -43.91 -4.60 -4.98
CA GLU A 532 -44.48 -5.82 -5.54
C GLU A 532 -43.59 -6.32 -6.70
N ILE A 533 -43.32 -7.63 -6.71
CA ILE A 533 -42.73 -8.34 -7.84
C ILE A 533 -43.86 -9.00 -8.61
N ASP A 534 -44.29 -8.40 -9.72
CA ASP A 534 -45.41 -8.91 -10.52
C ASP A 534 -44.90 -9.88 -11.57
N MET A 535 -45.01 -11.16 -11.27
CA MET A 535 -44.57 -12.24 -12.19
C MET A 535 -45.39 -12.32 -13.51
N ASN A 536 -46.49 -11.55 -13.63
CA ASN A 536 -47.28 -11.50 -14.87
C ASN A 536 -46.84 -10.36 -15.80
N LYS A 537 -45.97 -9.50 -15.35
CA LYS A 537 -45.38 -8.41 -16.13
C LYS A 537 -44.01 -8.78 -16.64
N PRO A 538 -43.60 -8.25 -17.78
CA PRO A 538 -42.22 -8.46 -18.23
C PRO A 538 -41.21 -7.80 -17.32
N PHE A 539 -40.02 -8.37 -17.24
CA PHE A 539 -38.87 -7.74 -16.64
C PHE A 539 -38.08 -6.97 -17.72
N PRO A 540 -37.37 -5.88 -17.36
CA PRO A 540 -37.14 -5.37 -16.01
C PRO A 540 -38.35 -4.61 -15.41
N GLN A 541 -38.53 -4.73 -14.08
CA GLN A 541 -39.49 -3.96 -13.32
C GLN A 541 -38.74 -2.92 -12.48
N THR A 542 -39.01 -1.64 -12.74
CA THR A 542 -38.25 -0.53 -12.13
C THR A 542 -39.07 0.22 -11.09
N PHE A 543 -38.42 0.69 -10.06
CA PHE A 543 -38.98 1.55 -9.04
C PHE A 543 -37.95 2.60 -8.57
N ASN A 544 -38.42 3.67 -7.93
CA ASN A 544 -37.54 4.69 -7.39
C ASN A 544 -37.41 4.50 -5.87
N TYR A 545 -36.16 4.47 -5.38
CA TYR A 545 -35.88 4.44 -3.96
C TYR A 545 -34.79 5.47 -3.62
N GLN A 546 -35.06 6.36 -2.66
CA GLN A 546 -34.15 7.43 -2.24
C GLN A 546 -33.62 8.27 -3.42
N GLY A 547 -34.44 8.45 -4.46
CA GLY A 547 -34.11 9.24 -5.65
C GLY A 547 -33.23 8.51 -6.68
N SER A 548 -32.93 7.24 -6.49
CA SER A 548 -32.24 6.39 -7.47
C SER A 548 -33.17 5.35 -8.07
N ASN A 549 -32.99 5.03 -9.34
CA ASN A 549 -33.74 3.97 -9.99
C ASN A 549 -33.14 2.62 -9.66
N ILE A 550 -34.00 1.71 -9.24
CA ILE A 550 -33.67 0.32 -8.98
C ILE A 550 -34.49 -0.53 -9.94
N SER A 551 -33.87 -1.54 -10.47
CA SER A 551 -34.48 -2.47 -11.43
C SER A 551 -34.37 -3.89 -10.94
N ILE A 552 -35.48 -4.60 -10.94
CA ILE A 552 -35.50 -6.06 -10.86
C ILE A 552 -35.41 -6.53 -12.31
N ASP A 553 -34.22 -6.93 -12.73
CA ASP A 553 -33.93 -7.20 -14.15
C ASP A 553 -34.40 -8.55 -14.59
N LYS A 554 -34.35 -9.52 -13.67
CA LYS A 554 -34.69 -10.90 -13.97
C LYS A 554 -35.11 -11.66 -12.73
N VAL A 555 -36.07 -12.55 -12.88
CA VAL A 555 -36.44 -13.58 -11.92
C VAL A 555 -36.42 -14.91 -12.59
N GLU A 556 -35.57 -15.82 -12.15
CA GLU A 556 -35.50 -17.22 -12.59
C GLU A 556 -36.04 -18.11 -11.48
N LEU A 557 -37.24 -18.65 -11.71
CA LEU A 557 -37.83 -19.57 -10.78
C LEU A 557 -37.04 -20.88 -10.79
N GLY A 558 -36.84 -21.45 -9.61
CA GLY A 558 -36.06 -22.67 -9.43
C GLY A 558 -35.79 -22.99 -7.97
N LYS A 559 -34.81 -23.85 -7.72
CA LYS A 559 -34.38 -24.27 -6.38
C LYS A 559 -32.87 -24.12 -6.23
N PRO A 560 -32.37 -22.94 -5.85
CA PRO A 560 -33.06 -21.71 -5.40
C PRO A 560 -33.69 -20.90 -6.57
N THR A 561 -34.62 -20.01 -6.21
CA THR A 561 -35.08 -18.94 -7.10
C THR A 561 -34.01 -17.86 -7.18
N LYS A 562 -33.66 -17.41 -8.39
CA LYS A 562 -32.63 -16.37 -8.59
C LYS A 562 -33.29 -15.06 -8.99
N ILE A 563 -32.83 -13.98 -8.37
CA ILE A 563 -33.31 -12.62 -8.64
C ILE A 563 -32.12 -11.72 -8.91
N GLU A 564 -32.11 -11.08 -10.07
CA GLU A 564 -31.10 -10.10 -10.45
C GLU A 564 -31.67 -8.70 -10.24
N ILE A 565 -30.94 -7.88 -9.46
CA ILE A 565 -31.32 -6.51 -9.13
C ILE A 565 -30.17 -5.59 -9.50
N THR A 566 -30.49 -4.50 -10.22
CA THR A 566 -29.52 -3.42 -10.49
C THR A 566 -29.98 -2.12 -9.86
N ALA A 567 -29.03 -1.32 -9.39
CA ALA A 567 -29.24 0.00 -8.86
C ALA A 567 -28.42 1.01 -9.66
N GLU A 568 -29.12 2.02 -10.20
CA GLU A 568 -28.48 3.08 -10.98
C GLU A 568 -27.41 3.80 -10.16
N MET A 569 -26.21 3.88 -10.72
CA MET A 569 -25.14 4.70 -10.14
C MET A 569 -25.25 6.12 -10.67
N LYS A 570 -25.51 7.07 -9.77
CA LYS A 570 -25.51 8.50 -10.08
C LYS A 570 -24.84 9.31 -8.97
N VAL A 571 -24.33 10.47 -9.33
CA VAL A 571 -23.78 11.42 -8.36
C VAL A 571 -24.84 11.79 -7.33
N GLY A 572 -24.49 11.67 -6.04
CA GLY A 572 -25.40 11.96 -4.92
C GLY A 572 -26.34 10.82 -4.52
N ARG A 573 -26.12 9.59 -5.02
CA ARG A 573 -26.83 8.40 -4.51
C ARG A 573 -26.60 8.28 -3.01
N LYS A 574 -27.68 8.15 -2.23
CA LYS A 574 -27.64 8.18 -0.77
C LYS A 574 -27.15 6.87 -0.14
N PHE A 575 -27.37 5.75 -0.81
CA PHE A 575 -27.05 4.42 -0.30
C PHE A 575 -25.90 3.78 -1.06
N GLU A 576 -25.08 3.05 -0.36
CA GLU A 576 -24.00 2.24 -0.90
C GLU A 576 -24.49 0.83 -1.22
N SER A 577 -25.22 0.23 -0.29
CA SER A 577 -25.92 -1.05 -0.47
C SER A 577 -27.25 -1.06 0.26
N LEU A 578 -28.13 -1.94 -0.15
CA LEU A 578 -29.49 -2.06 0.41
C LEU A 578 -29.59 -3.30 1.30
N HIS A 579 -30.40 -3.15 2.37
CA HIS A 579 -30.87 -4.28 3.17
C HIS A 579 -32.27 -4.64 2.70
N PHE A 580 -32.45 -5.81 2.16
CA PHE A 580 -33.75 -6.24 1.71
C PHE A 580 -33.99 -7.72 1.94
N ASP A 581 -35.27 -8.06 2.01
CA ASP A 581 -35.80 -9.42 2.00
C ASP A 581 -36.71 -9.62 0.80
N VAL A 582 -36.86 -10.88 0.40
CA VAL A 582 -37.84 -11.30 -0.60
C VAL A 582 -38.91 -12.10 0.10
N LEU A 583 -40.16 -11.66 -0.08
CA LEU A 583 -41.33 -12.36 0.47
C LEU A 583 -42.08 -13.08 -0.63
N GLY A 584 -42.51 -14.30 -0.36
CA GLY A 584 -43.37 -15.07 -1.27
C GLY A 584 -44.79 -14.48 -1.41
N ARG A 585 -45.48 -14.83 -2.51
CA ARG A 585 -46.87 -14.36 -2.77
C ARG A 585 -47.84 -14.66 -1.64
N ASN A 586 -47.65 -15.73 -0.90
CA ASN A 586 -48.56 -16.17 0.16
C ASN A 586 -48.19 -15.62 1.56
N ASN A 587 -47.39 -14.59 1.65
CA ASN A 587 -46.90 -14.02 2.93
C ASN A 587 -46.20 -15.08 3.83
N THR A 588 -45.77 -16.19 3.25
CA THR A 588 -44.99 -17.20 3.95
C THR A 588 -43.68 -16.58 4.39
N SER A 589 -43.43 -16.73 5.67
CA SER A 589 -42.34 -16.17 6.47
C SER A 589 -40.97 -16.22 5.84
N ALA A 590 -40.13 -15.30 6.30
CA ALA A 590 -38.73 -15.07 6.05
C ALA A 590 -37.99 -16.22 5.34
N MET A 591 -37.69 -15.99 4.08
CA MET A 591 -36.89 -16.89 3.28
C MET A 591 -35.42 -16.56 3.55
N SER A 592 -34.59 -17.57 3.68
CA SER A 592 -33.16 -17.31 3.72
C SER A 592 -32.69 -16.82 2.34
N ILE A 593 -32.04 -15.66 2.32
CA ILE A 593 -31.50 -15.05 1.11
C ILE A 593 -29.98 -15.19 1.16
N GLY A 594 -29.43 -15.87 0.16
CA GLY A 594 -28.00 -15.87 -0.12
C GLY A 594 -27.68 -14.82 -1.20
N MET A 595 -26.71 -13.98 -0.94
CA MET A 595 -26.12 -13.11 -1.96
C MET A 595 -25.00 -13.89 -2.64
N MET A 596 -25.17 -14.22 -3.94
CA MET A 596 -24.21 -15.06 -4.67
C MET A 596 -23.11 -14.21 -5.32
N ASP A 597 -23.49 -13.05 -5.82
CA ASP A 597 -22.57 -12.17 -6.53
C ASP A 597 -23.04 -10.72 -6.40
N SER A 598 -22.08 -9.81 -6.31
CA SER A 598 -22.38 -8.39 -6.30
C SER A 598 -21.30 -7.61 -7.05
N ASP A 599 -21.75 -6.84 -8.05
CA ASP A 599 -20.92 -5.86 -8.73
C ASP A 599 -21.10 -4.49 -8.10
N GLY A 600 -20.02 -3.70 -8.16
CA GLY A 600 -20.05 -2.35 -7.63
C GLY A 600 -18.95 -1.48 -8.21
N VAL A 601 -19.01 -0.22 -7.84
CA VAL A 601 -17.99 0.77 -8.16
C VAL A 601 -17.52 1.46 -6.88
N PHE A 602 -16.25 1.84 -6.87
CA PHE A 602 -15.67 2.64 -5.79
C PHE A 602 -15.71 4.11 -6.20
N VAL A 603 -16.04 4.98 -5.27
CA VAL A 603 -16.10 6.43 -5.49
C VAL A 603 -15.30 7.13 -4.42
N ASP A 604 -14.26 7.87 -4.81
CA ASP A 604 -13.45 8.62 -3.88
C ASP A 604 -14.15 9.91 -3.39
N ARG A 605 -13.51 10.64 -2.48
CA ARG A 605 -14.00 11.91 -1.94
C ARG A 605 -14.26 12.97 -3.01
N ASN A 606 -13.53 12.93 -4.11
CA ASN A 606 -13.65 13.86 -5.23
C ASN A 606 -14.73 13.45 -6.24
N GLY A 607 -15.38 12.30 -6.02
CA GLY A 607 -16.42 11.77 -6.91
C GLY A 607 -15.87 11.00 -8.11
N LYS A 608 -14.57 10.69 -8.16
CA LYS A 608 -13.99 9.85 -9.20
C LYS A 608 -14.41 8.40 -8.97
N ILE A 609 -14.87 7.76 -10.04
CA ILE A 609 -15.37 6.38 -10.03
C ILE A 609 -14.25 5.45 -10.47
N TYR A 610 -14.09 4.36 -9.73
CA TYR A 610 -13.13 3.29 -10.00
C TYR A 610 -13.87 1.95 -10.10
N LYS A 611 -13.43 1.09 -11.00
CA LYS A 611 -13.82 -0.32 -10.98
C LYS A 611 -12.99 -1.08 -9.93
N ARG A 612 -13.42 -2.29 -9.59
CA ARG A 612 -12.73 -3.13 -8.58
C ARG A 612 -11.24 -3.33 -8.90
N ASP A 613 -10.93 -3.65 -10.16
CA ASP A 613 -9.54 -3.89 -10.58
C ASP A 613 -8.67 -2.62 -10.46
N GLU A 614 -9.24 -1.45 -10.81
CA GLU A 614 -8.57 -0.15 -10.66
C GLU A 614 -8.37 0.21 -9.19
N TYR A 615 -9.32 -0.15 -8.31
CA TYR A 615 -9.21 0.06 -6.87
C TYR A 615 -8.05 -0.75 -6.28
N VAL A 616 -7.94 -2.03 -6.65
CA VAL A 616 -6.85 -2.90 -6.20
C VAL A 616 -5.49 -2.39 -6.70
N GLN A 617 -5.41 -2.03 -8.00
CA GLN A 617 -4.18 -1.54 -8.63
C GLN A 617 -3.67 -0.21 -8.06
N ASN A 618 -4.56 0.65 -7.58
CA ASN A 618 -4.17 1.94 -6.98
C ASN A 618 -3.71 1.83 -5.51
N GLY A 619 -3.66 0.62 -4.95
CA GLY A 619 -3.14 0.39 -3.60
C GLY A 619 -3.97 0.99 -2.47
N TYR A 620 -5.24 1.36 -2.72
CA TYR A 620 -6.16 1.88 -1.70
C TYR A 620 -6.38 0.91 -0.52
N MET A 621 -6.07 -0.38 -0.73
CA MET A 621 -6.15 -1.39 0.32
C MET A 621 -5.10 -1.23 1.43
N TYR A 622 -4.01 -0.50 1.18
CA TYR A 622 -2.84 -0.46 2.08
C TYR A 622 -2.73 0.80 2.95
N GLY A 623 -3.74 1.64 2.95
CA GLY A 623 -3.79 2.82 3.80
C GLY A 623 -4.27 4.08 3.08
N GLY A 624 -4.76 5.03 3.87
CA GLY A 624 -5.35 6.26 3.40
C GLY A 624 -6.88 6.23 3.44
N GLU A 625 -7.49 7.26 2.88
CA GLU A 625 -8.93 7.37 2.81
C GLU A 625 -9.50 6.33 1.85
N GLN A 626 -10.38 5.47 2.35
CA GLN A 626 -11.03 4.44 1.55
C GLN A 626 -12.13 5.06 0.68
N PRO A 627 -12.17 4.78 -0.64
CA PRO A 627 -13.30 5.17 -1.46
C PRO A 627 -14.56 4.41 -1.04
N ARG A 628 -15.71 5.05 -1.19
CA ARG A 628 -17.03 4.47 -0.90
C ARG A 628 -17.37 3.40 -1.93
N HIS A 629 -17.83 2.24 -1.49
CA HIS A 629 -18.23 1.15 -2.39
C HIS A 629 -19.73 1.20 -2.65
N PHE A 630 -20.12 1.49 -3.89
CA PHE A 630 -21.51 1.51 -4.32
C PHE A 630 -21.84 0.22 -5.07
N GLN A 631 -22.66 -0.62 -4.46
CA GLN A 631 -23.17 -1.82 -5.08
C GLN A 631 -24.13 -1.45 -6.22
N THR A 632 -23.85 -1.90 -7.43
CA THR A 632 -24.64 -1.58 -8.63
C THR A 632 -25.46 -2.75 -9.12
N LYS A 633 -25.05 -3.98 -8.81
CA LYS A 633 -25.73 -5.21 -9.19
C LYS A 633 -25.66 -6.22 -8.06
N VAL A 634 -26.76 -6.95 -7.87
CA VAL A 634 -26.85 -8.03 -6.89
C VAL A 634 -27.56 -9.21 -7.51
N LEU A 635 -26.99 -10.40 -7.35
CA LEU A 635 -27.64 -11.66 -7.65
C LEU A 635 -28.01 -12.36 -6.33
N LEU A 636 -29.29 -12.59 -6.14
CA LEU A 636 -29.83 -13.22 -4.95
C LEU A 636 -30.23 -14.67 -5.24
N GLU A 637 -29.96 -15.56 -4.30
CA GLU A 637 -30.57 -16.88 -4.22
C GLU A 637 -31.56 -16.95 -3.05
N VAL A 638 -32.81 -17.20 -3.38
CA VAL A 638 -33.90 -17.24 -2.41
C VAL A 638 -34.24 -18.68 -2.13
N HIS A 639 -34.07 -19.10 -0.88
CA HIS A 639 -34.37 -20.44 -0.40
C HIS A 639 -35.57 -20.46 0.51
N GLY A 640 -36.41 -21.49 0.43
CA GLY A 640 -37.49 -21.72 1.38
C GLY A 640 -37.00 -22.34 2.68
N GLU A 641 -37.51 -21.86 3.78
CA GLU A 641 -37.20 -22.43 5.10
C GLU A 641 -37.81 -23.82 5.23
N GLY A 642 -36.99 -24.86 5.22
CA GLY A 642 -37.39 -26.25 5.44
C GLY A 642 -38.20 -26.91 4.31
N THR A 643 -38.35 -26.27 3.17
CA THR A 643 -39.13 -26.82 2.02
C THR A 643 -38.24 -27.07 0.80
N THR A 644 -38.58 -28.15 0.08
CA THR A 644 -38.01 -28.42 -1.27
C THR A 644 -38.83 -27.77 -2.38
N GLU A 645 -39.71 -26.84 -2.05
CA GLU A 645 -40.64 -26.23 -3.01
C GLU A 645 -39.99 -25.00 -3.65
N GLU A 646 -40.37 -24.76 -4.91
CA GLU A 646 -40.01 -23.55 -5.64
C GLU A 646 -40.72 -22.34 -5.05
N ILE A 647 -40.00 -21.25 -4.86
CA ILE A 647 -40.54 -20.04 -4.27
C ILE A 647 -40.84 -19.02 -5.34
N ILE A 648 -42.14 -18.64 -5.43
CA ILE A 648 -42.58 -17.55 -6.28
C ILE A 648 -42.47 -16.24 -5.46
N PRO A 649 -41.54 -15.33 -5.81
CA PRO A 649 -41.42 -14.07 -5.11
C PRO A 649 -42.66 -13.20 -5.38
N GLY A 650 -43.13 -12.51 -4.34
CA GLY A 650 -44.26 -11.59 -4.42
C GLY A 650 -43.86 -10.15 -4.08
N TRP A 651 -42.92 -9.99 -3.21
CA TRP A 651 -42.51 -8.67 -2.73
C TRP A 651 -41.00 -8.61 -2.48
N LEU A 652 -40.38 -7.48 -2.88
CA LEU A 652 -39.08 -7.03 -2.40
C LEU A 652 -39.31 -6.04 -1.27
N GLN A 653 -38.79 -6.33 -0.10
CA GLN A 653 -38.93 -5.51 1.09
C GLN A 653 -37.57 -4.93 1.48
N ILE A 654 -37.40 -3.64 1.30
CA ILE A 654 -36.21 -2.92 1.73
C ILE A 654 -36.42 -2.52 3.19
N HIS A 655 -35.45 -2.85 4.05
CA HIS A 655 -35.46 -2.48 5.49
C HIS A 655 -34.62 -1.23 5.75
N GLY A 656 -33.79 -0.85 4.81
CA GLY A 656 -32.90 0.28 4.93
C GLY A 656 -31.68 0.12 4.05
N TYR A 657 -30.64 0.87 4.36
CA TYR A 657 -29.41 0.89 3.58
C TYR A 657 -28.20 1.21 4.43
N TRP A 658 -27.05 0.81 3.91
CA TRP A 658 -25.76 1.28 4.38
C TRP A 658 -25.29 2.48 3.57
N GLY A 659 -24.59 3.38 4.24
CA GLY A 659 -23.95 4.53 3.62
C GLY A 659 -22.78 5.04 4.43
N SER A 660 -21.92 5.80 3.78
CA SER A 660 -20.80 6.48 4.42
C SER A 660 -20.87 7.98 4.18
N THR A 661 -20.32 8.74 5.11
CA THR A 661 -20.11 10.18 4.99
C THR A 661 -18.63 10.47 5.22
N TYR A 662 -17.98 11.17 4.28
CA TYR A 662 -16.63 11.67 4.49
C TYR A 662 -16.62 12.80 5.53
N LEU A 663 -15.61 12.80 6.36
CA LEU A 663 -15.41 13.75 7.45
C LEU A 663 -14.10 14.51 7.24
N ASP A 664 -14.09 15.79 7.63
CA ASP A 664 -12.89 16.66 7.63
C ASP A 664 -12.63 17.21 9.05
N GLU A 665 -13.03 16.44 10.06
CA GLU A 665 -12.98 16.86 11.44
C GLU A 665 -11.69 16.42 12.12
N GLU A 666 -11.18 17.32 12.98
CA GLU A 666 -9.98 17.10 13.79
C GLU A 666 -10.33 17.23 15.27
N VAL A 667 -9.94 16.23 16.06
CA VAL A 667 -10.20 16.22 17.50
C VAL A 667 -8.91 16.24 18.28
N ASN A 668 -8.65 17.34 18.96
CA ASN A 668 -7.46 17.50 19.81
C ASN A 668 -7.64 16.83 21.17
N ILE A 669 -6.68 15.99 21.55
CA ILE A 669 -6.67 15.17 22.77
C ILE A 669 -5.42 15.47 23.57
N LYS A 670 -5.59 15.88 24.83
CA LYS A 670 -4.49 16.02 25.79
C LYS A 670 -4.29 14.68 26.50
N LEU A 671 -3.07 14.17 26.44
CA LEU A 671 -2.62 12.97 27.14
C LEU A 671 -2.06 13.38 28.51
N LYS A 672 -2.65 12.85 29.58
CA LYS A 672 -2.26 13.17 30.95
C LYS A 672 -1.39 12.06 31.53
#